data_cfcaee54b6266cdaa7495b3d190521ad
#
_entry.id   cfcaee54b6266cdaa7495b3d190521ad
#
_cell.length_a   1.000
_cell.length_b   1.000
_cell.length_c   1.000
_cell.angle_alpha   90.00
_cell.angle_beta   90.00
_cell.angle_gamma   90.00
#
_symmetry.space_group_name_H-M   'P 1'
#
loop_
_entity.id
_entity.type
_entity.pdbx_description
1 polymer ?
#
loop_
_entity_poly.entity_id
_entity_poly.type
_entity_poly.pdbx_seq_one_letter_code
_entity_poly.pdbx_strand_id
1 'polypeptide(L)'
;LAEVATPATRTDGDVRIDASAPVEAVHVLAFVEEEDERGVNRDEDGTSEADDERLLTDDTSSVTVGYAFLDAAAGTLSIGSLRDDEHRVALATLLAQVAPAEVLVTRGRVSDAARREIVKCVSKPTVTALTPGDEFPIDPSQSDAILSADISNTEVTTAHPSARACAAAIKSHLRRLNCERAVTSACVAKHDVYAGGRVRMDAATLANLELLCGSEGTKEGSLLARIECGCATDAGRRLLRRWISAPMIDAGAIKRRQDAVWAAVDGACDVADAMDAVTRSMRKGPDLERAVGRARGAKNASIGAVLPPHLARPRCQRRIAALRAARDAAHAAWVLACDFKSKCGDEEKVPSLLRGFIDAGDYSQSALETLEVIERETKFPSVSNSDKKTFKGPTLVASIDPGGDGDDASEAIRQDDEACTKLLERFLDHSGTWTAAAAACATLDAVSALANFARDGGINNPMCRPSFVTRAEGEDATFEAKDLWHPCAVTASSSEGVGEAVVPNDVALGNAGKDLRDPPAMLLTGPNMGGKSTLLRATCVAVVLAQMGAPVPAHSCVLSPADAVFARLGGAGDRIHAGESTFLVECAEASVILRSATRDSIVALDELGRGTSTFDGYAVAHASFEHLALDTRCRMMFATHYHAMSRDFGASPFVQLKHMAAHVADDVADDVTREATEADRPITFLYKLRRGACPKSYGMRVAALAGVPRTVVEEAEKAAASMEKKLSNAFGDESDAFTVGERSAVDAIVAATDAGDVDMLMKLQAAVRERRGIET
;
A
#
# COMPACT_ATOMS: atom_id res chain seq x y z
N LEU A 1 15.22 24.14 -29.96
CA LEU A 1 15.11 24.24 -28.51
C LEU A 1 15.45 22.88 -27.93
N ALA A 2 16.32 22.83 -26.92
CA ALA A 2 16.69 21.60 -26.25
C ALA A 2 15.53 21.12 -25.36
N GLU A 3 15.34 19.81 -25.26
CA GLU A 3 14.43 19.22 -24.29
C GLU A 3 14.97 19.49 -22.88
N VAL A 4 14.12 19.95 -21.97
CA VAL A 4 14.49 20.19 -20.57
C VAL A 4 13.92 19.04 -19.75
N ALA A 5 14.79 18.14 -19.31
CA ALA A 5 14.38 17.01 -18.47
C ALA A 5 14.18 17.49 -17.04
N THR A 6 13.01 17.22 -16.47
CA THR A 6 12.74 17.32 -15.02
C THR A 6 13.04 15.98 -14.35
N PRO A 7 13.11 15.92 -12.99
CA PRO A 7 13.27 14.63 -12.29
C PRO A 7 12.27 13.56 -12.74
N ALA A 8 11.04 13.97 -13.09
CA ALA A 8 9.96 13.06 -13.49
C ALA A 8 9.91 12.74 -14.99
N THR A 9 10.60 13.51 -15.83
CA THR A 9 10.59 13.32 -17.29
C THR A 9 11.91 12.75 -17.85
N ARG A 10 12.90 12.48 -17.00
CA ARG A 10 14.10 11.76 -17.38
C ARG A 10 13.73 10.35 -17.83
N THR A 11 13.90 10.09 -19.13
CA THR A 11 13.81 8.75 -19.69
C THR A 11 15.23 8.17 -19.80
N ASP A 12 15.38 6.86 -19.58
CA ASP A 12 16.67 6.14 -19.56
C ASP A 12 17.55 6.28 -20.83
N GLY A 13 17.06 7.02 -21.84
CA GLY A 13 17.80 7.27 -23.08
C GLY A 13 18.84 8.39 -22.98
N ASP A 14 18.75 9.27 -22.00
CA ASP A 14 19.63 10.44 -21.83
C ASP A 14 20.70 10.24 -20.74
N VAL A 15 20.58 9.20 -19.95
CA VAL A 15 21.58 8.82 -18.95
C VAL A 15 22.34 7.63 -19.49
N ARG A 16 23.64 7.78 -19.69
CA ARG A 16 24.57 6.64 -19.86
C ARG A 16 24.20 5.63 -18.78
N ILE A 17 24.07 4.37 -19.17
CA ILE A 17 23.75 3.22 -18.34
C ILE A 17 24.62 3.24 -17.06
N ASP A 18 24.26 4.08 -16.12
CA ASP A 18 24.69 3.93 -14.75
C ASP A 18 23.72 2.94 -14.11
N ALA A 19 24.26 1.92 -13.48
CA ALA A 19 23.50 0.87 -12.78
C ALA A 19 22.62 1.40 -11.63
N SER A 20 22.50 2.71 -11.48
CA SER A 20 21.75 3.44 -10.47
C SER A 20 20.44 4.11 -10.99
N ALA A 21 19.97 3.76 -12.20
CA ALA A 21 18.68 4.29 -12.68
C ALA A 21 17.56 3.84 -11.71
N PRO A 22 16.64 4.75 -11.29
CA PRO A 22 15.61 4.39 -10.33
C PRO A 22 14.74 3.27 -10.90
N VAL A 23 14.67 2.16 -10.17
CA VAL A 23 13.84 0.97 -10.45
C VAL A 23 12.36 1.36 -10.42
N GLU A 24 12.02 2.38 -9.64
CA GLU A 24 10.64 2.83 -9.40
C GLU A 24 10.12 3.68 -10.56
N ALA A 25 8.81 3.65 -10.73
CA ALA A 25 8.11 4.56 -11.64
C ALA A 25 8.32 6.01 -11.17
N VAL A 26 8.64 6.90 -12.10
CA VAL A 26 8.84 8.33 -11.82
C VAL A 26 7.65 9.09 -12.35
N HIS A 27 6.80 9.58 -11.45
CA HIS A 27 5.53 10.21 -11.81
C HIS A 27 5.59 11.73 -11.74
N VAL A 28 4.95 12.39 -12.73
CA VAL A 28 4.47 13.78 -12.62
C VAL A 28 3.02 13.72 -12.21
N LEU A 29 2.68 14.31 -11.07
CA LEU A 29 1.31 14.40 -10.56
C LEU A 29 0.83 15.85 -10.65
N ALA A 30 -0.37 16.08 -11.18
CA ALA A 30 -1.10 17.34 -11.05
C ALA A 30 -2.37 17.10 -10.23
N PHE A 31 -2.73 18.03 -9.36
CA PHE A 31 -4.02 18.01 -8.70
C PHE A 31 -4.59 19.42 -8.52
N VAL A 32 -5.91 19.50 -8.36
CA VAL A 32 -6.65 20.73 -8.07
C VAL A 32 -7.79 20.41 -7.10
N GLU A 33 -8.01 21.33 -6.15
CA GLU A 33 -9.06 21.26 -5.13
C GLU A 33 -10.25 22.12 -5.60
N GLU A 34 -11.46 21.58 -5.51
CA GLU A 34 -12.73 22.26 -5.78
C GLU A 34 -13.61 22.13 -4.53
N GLU A 35 -14.03 23.25 -3.94
CA GLU A 35 -14.98 23.25 -2.85
C GLU A 35 -16.37 22.91 -3.39
N ASP A 36 -17.09 21.96 -2.78
CA ASP A 36 -18.47 21.64 -3.14
C ASP A 36 -19.39 22.78 -2.71
N GLU A 37 -19.84 23.61 -3.67
CA GLU A 37 -20.74 24.77 -3.44
C GLU A 37 -22.13 24.39 -2.90
N ARG A 38 -22.43 23.15 -2.56
CA ARG A 38 -23.75 22.66 -2.14
C ARG A 38 -24.12 22.96 -0.69
N GLY A 39 -23.31 23.75 0.04
CA GLY A 39 -23.53 24.07 1.46
C GLY A 39 -24.24 25.41 1.74
N VAL A 40 -24.65 26.20 0.74
CA VAL A 40 -25.19 27.56 0.95
C VAL A 40 -26.57 27.78 0.32
N ASN A 41 -27.47 26.80 0.33
CA ASN A 41 -28.90 27.07 0.18
C ASN A 41 -29.61 26.74 1.49
N ARG A 42 -29.52 27.65 2.46
CA ARG A 42 -30.52 27.76 3.52
C ARG A 42 -31.69 28.49 2.88
N ASP A 43 -32.69 27.73 2.41
CA ASP A 43 -33.99 28.29 2.11
C ASP A 43 -34.60 28.76 3.44
N GLU A 44 -34.89 30.04 3.53
CA GLU A 44 -35.63 30.71 4.59
C GLU A 44 -37.12 30.34 4.48
N ASP A 45 -37.51 29.10 4.53
CA ASP A 45 -38.91 28.76 4.75
C ASP A 45 -39.01 27.48 5.61
N GLY A 46 -39.28 27.74 6.91
CA GLY A 46 -39.59 26.70 7.84
C GLY A 46 -40.98 26.10 7.58
N THR A 47 -41.02 24.83 7.25
CA THR A 47 -42.03 23.84 7.69
C THR A 47 -41.83 22.54 6.93
N SER A 48 -41.33 21.48 7.57
CA SER A 48 -41.85 20.12 7.32
C SER A 48 -41.34 19.16 8.40
N GLU A 49 -42.29 18.57 9.10
CA GLU A 49 -42.14 17.37 9.91
C GLU A 49 -41.78 16.18 9.02
N ALA A 50 -40.54 15.74 9.01
CA ALA A 50 -40.08 14.41 8.61
C ALA A 50 -38.55 14.42 8.45
N ASP A 51 -37.77 14.39 9.52
CA ASP A 51 -36.31 14.19 9.45
C ASP A 51 -35.71 13.81 10.81
N ASP A 52 -36.20 12.73 11.41
CA ASP A 52 -35.56 12.12 12.61
C ASP A 52 -34.47 11.07 12.24
N GLU A 53 -34.19 10.85 10.96
CA GLU A 53 -33.14 9.90 10.50
C GLU A 53 -31.85 10.56 9.94
N ARG A 54 -31.74 11.90 9.96
CA ARG A 54 -30.56 12.65 9.42
C ARG A 54 -29.56 13.16 10.44
N LEU A 55 -29.66 12.75 11.69
CA LEU A 55 -28.83 13.31 12.79
C LEU A 55 -27.43 12.70 12.95
N LEU A 56 -26.91 11.94 11.97
CA LEU A 56 -25.54 11.37 12.00
C LEU A 56 -24.66 11.67 10.77
N THR A 57 -25.07 12.55 9.86
CA THR A 57 -24.17 13.08 8.84
C THR A 57 -23.73 14.49 9.22
N ASP A 58 -22.69 14.57 10.02
CA ASP A 58 -21.96 15.80 10.29
C ASP A 58 -21.43 16.32 8.95
N ASP A 59 -21.99 17.44 8.50
CA ASP A 59 -21.72 18.10 7.19
C ASP A 59 -20.35 18.78 7.26
N THR A 60 -19.29 17.96 7.36
CA THR A 60 -17.93 18.46 7.22
C THR A 60 -17.69 18.76 5.74
N SER A 61 -17.25 19.98 5.43
CA SER A 61 -16.96 20.49 4.09
C SER A 61 -16.20 19.46 3.27
N SER A 62 -16.89 18.74 2.38
CA SER A 62 -16.26 17.82 1.45
C SER A 62 -15.66 18.60 0.30
N VAL A 63 -14.41 18.35 -0.01
CA VAL A 63 -13.68 18.93 -1.14
C VAL A 63 -13.49 17.85 -2.19
N THR A 64 -13.82 18.21 -3.43
CA THR A 64 -13.49 17.33 -4.57
C THR A 64 -12.08 17.65 -5.05
N VAL A 65 -11.19 16.65 -5.08
CA VAL A 65 -9.84 16.75 -5.61
C VAL A 65 -9.78 16.03 -6.95
N GLY A 66 -9.61 16.79 -8.03
CA GLY A 66 -9.28 16.25 -9.33
C GLY A 66 -7.78 16.02 -9.45
N TYR A 67 -7.36 14.92 -10.08
CA TYR A 67 -5.94 14.61 -10.25
C TYR A 67 -5.65 13.87 -11.55
N ALA A 68 -4.42 14.02 -12.01
CA ALA A 68 -3.83 13.21 -13.07
C ALA A 68 -2.37 12.95 -12.76
N PHE A 69 -1.85 11.78 -13.15
CA PHE A 69 -0.42 11.51 -13.06
C PHE A 69 0.08 10.73 -14.28
N LEU A 70 1.29 11.08 -14.69
CA LEU A 70 1.97 10.54 -15.86
C LEU A 70 3.19 9.72 -15.41
N ASP A 71 3.27 8.45 -15.85
CA ASP A 71 4.52 7.70 -15.93
C ASP A 71 5.10 7.85 -17.35
N ALA A 72 6.06 8.76 -17.50
CA ALA A 72 6.67 9.03 -18.80
C ALA A 72 7.46 7.84 -19.34
N ALA A 73 7.99 6.96 -18.47
CA ALA A 73 8.78 5.80 -18.87
C ALA A 73 7.90 4.64 -19.38
N ALA A 74 6.77 4.39 -18.73
CA ALA A 74 5.79 3.40 -19.17
C ALA A 74 4.85 3.94 -20.27
N GLY A 75 4.76 5.27 -20.43
CA GLY A 75 3.85 5.92 -21.35
C GLY A 75 2.39 5.74 -20.91
N THR A 76 2.08 5.93 -19.63
CA THR A 76 0.73 5.83 -19.08
C THR A 76 0.33 7.12 -18.39
N LEU A 77 -0.87 7.63 -18.73
CA LEU A 77 -1.51 8.77 -18.09
C LEU A 77 -2.73 8.26 -17.31
N SER A 78 -2.70 8.38 -15.99
CA SER A 78 -3.80 8.02 -15.12
C SER A 78 -4.57 9.27 -14.70
N ILE A 79 -5.91 9.22 -14.75
CA ILE A 79 -6.78 10.33 -14.40
C ILE A 79 -7.87 9.89 -13.44
N GLY A 80 -8.22 10.75 -12.48
CA GLY A 80 -9.26 10.45 -11.51
C GLY A 80 -9.68 11.64 -10.68
N SER A 81 -10.71 11.45 -9.89
CA SER A 81 -11.17 12.40 -8.87
C SER A 81 -11.49 11.65 -7.58
N LEU A 82 -11.35 12.30 -6.45
CA LEU A 82 -11.67 11.76 -5.14
C LEU A 82 -12.40 12.81 -4.31
N ARG A 83 -13.24 12.37 -3.39
CA ARG A 83 -13.77 13.22 -2.32
C ARG A 83 -12.83 13.17 -1.14
N ASP A 84 -12.57 14.30 -0.54
CA ASP A 84 -11.60 14.45 0.55
C ASP A 84 -12.19 15.27 1.69
N ASP A 85 -11.61 15.10 2.86
CA ASP A 85 -11.96 15.83 4.06
C ASP A 85 -11.08 17.08 4.26
N GLU A 86 -11.29 17.81 5.33
CA GLU A 86 -10.50 18.99 5.71
C GLU A 86 -9.01 18.68 5.97
N HIS A 87 -8.69 17.44 6.32
CA HIS A 87 -7.32 16.97 6.59
C HIS A 87 -6.61 16.42 5.35
N ARG A 88 -7.29 16.30 4.22
CA ARG A 88 -6.75 15.77 2.94
C ARG A 88 -6.21 14.34 3.03
N VAL A 89 -6.93 13.47 3.74
CA VAL A 89 -6.53 12.07 3.95
C VAL A 89 -6.48 11.28 2.63
N ALA A 90 -7.45 11.49 1.74
CA ALA A 90 -7.47 10.81 0.45
C ALA A 90 -6.35 11.30 -0.49
N LEU A 91 -6.04 12.61 -0.49
CA LEU A 91 -4.89 13.17 -1.20
C LEU A 91 -3.57 12.63 -0.65
N ALA A 92 -3.43 12.57 0.67
CA ALA A 92 -2.26 11.96 1.31
C ALA A 92 -2.07 10.50 0.87
N THR A 93 -3.17 9.74 0.78
CA THR A 93 -3.16 8.36 0.31
C THR A 93 -2.73 8.26 -1.16
N LEU A 94 -3.25 9.12 -2.04
CA LEU A 94 -2.80 9.22 -3.42
C LEU A 94 -1.30 9.49 -3.51
N LEU A 95 -0.79 10.46 -2.74
CA LEU A 95 0.64 10.81 -2.70
C LEU A 95 1.50 9.62 -2.23
N ALA A 96 1.06 8.87 -1.23
CA ALA A 96 1.77 7.70 -0.73
C ALA A 96 1.79 6.54 -1.75
N GLN A 97 0.68 6.30 -2.44
CA GLN A 97 0.57 5.24 -3.45
C GLN A 97 1.39 5.56 -4.71
N VAL A 98 1.26 6.79 -5.23
CA VAL A 98 1.91 7.23 -6.47
C VAL A 98 3.39 7.56 -6.24
N ALA A 99 3.74 8.09 -5.08
CA ALA A 99 5.09 8.56 -4.73
C ALA A 99 5.69 9.46 -5.84
N PRO A 100 5.05 10.62 -6.17
CA PRO A 100 5.46 11.43 -7.30
C PRO A 100 6.85 12.04 -7.08
N ALA A 101 7.61 12.19 -8.17
CA ALA A 101 8.87 12.94 -8.16
C ALA A 101 8.65 14.44 -8.40
N GLU A 102 7.54 14.79 -9.08
CA GLU A 102 7.15 16.17 -9.33
C GLU A 102 5.64 16.33 -9.13
N VAL A 103 5.25 17.41 -8.43
CA VAL A 103 3.84 17.77 -8.19
C VAL A 103 3.56 19.14 -8.79
N LEU A 104 2.60 19.20 -9.70
CA LEU A 104 2.10 20.42 -10.33
C LEU A 104 0.86 20.91 -9.59
N VAL A 105 0.90 22.14 -9.13
CA VAL A 105 -0.18 22.76 -8.36
C VAL A 105 -0.56 24.12 -8.93
N THR A 106 -1.80 24.54 -8.69
CA THR A 106 -2.28 25.87 -9.09
C THR A 106 -1.79 26.91 -8.09
N ARG A 107 -1.09 27.95 -8.57
CA ARG A 107 -0.56 29.04 -7.74
C ARG A 107 -1.69 29.74 -6.99
N GLY A 108 -1.57 29.84 -5.66
CA GLY A 108 -2.52 30.54 -4.80
C GLY A 108 -3.84 29.81 -4.53
N ARG A 109 -4.03 28.57 -5.03
CA ARG A 109 -5.26 27.79 -4.84
C ARG A 109 -5.04 26.43 -4.15
N VAL A 110 -3.89 26.24 -3.52
CA VAL A 110 -3.60 25.02 -2.74
C VAL A 110 -3.87 25.31 -1.28
N SER A 111 -4.70 24.51 -0.64
CA SER A 111 -4.98 24.63 0.78
C SER A 111 -3.72 24.35 1.62
N ASP A 112 -3.69 24.89 2.84
CA ASP A 112 -2.58 24.62 3.75
C ASP A 112 -2.53 23.14 4.18
N ALA A 113 -3.70 22.47 4.21
CA ALA A 113 -3.78 21.04 4.45
C ALA A 113 -3.09 20.25 3.32
N ALA A 114 -3.40 20.52 2.06
CA ALA A 114 -2.75 19.87 0.92
C ALA A 114 -1.24 20.14 0.88
N ARG A 115 -0.81 21.36 1.19
CA ARG A 115 0.64 21.69 1.28
C ARG A 115 1.35 20.87 2.34
N ARG A 116 0.72 20.69 3.51
CA ARG A 116 1.28 19.85 4.58
C ARG A 116 1.46 18.40 4.12
N GLU A 117 0.48 17.83 3.41
CA GLU A 117 0.57 16.45 2.93
C GLU A 117 1.65 16.27 1.85
N ILE A 118 1.86 17.25 0.96
CA ILE A 118 2.97 17.22 0.02
C ILE A 118 4.33 17.23 0.74
N VAL A 119 4.48 18.06 1.78
CA VAL A 119 5.74 18.12 2.56
C VAL A 119 6.01 16.82 3.32
N LYS A 120 4.96 16.15 3.81
CA LYS A 120 5.04 14.84 4.49
C LYS A 120 5.39 13.69 3.52
N CYS A 121 5.24 13.89 2.21
CA CYS A 121 5.45 12.84 1.22
C CYS A 121 6.90 12.32 1.27
N VAL A 122 7.07 11.01 1.44
CA VAL A 122 8.38 10.34 1.53
C VAL A 122 9.24 10.57 0.29
N SER A 123 8.62 10.66 -0.90
CA SER A 123 9.33 10.91 -2.16
C SER A 123 9.93 12.32 -2.27
N LYS A 124 9.57 13.25 -1.36
CA LYS A 124 10.00 14.66 -1.37
C LYS A 124 9.91 15.28 -2.77
N PRO A 125 8.71 15.34 -3.37
CA PRO A 125 8.54 15.76 -4.75
C PRO A 125 8.95 17.22 -4.96
N THR A 126 9.45 17.52 -6.17
CA THR A 126 9.60 18.91 -6.60
C THR A 126 8.23 19.52 -6.83
N VAL A 127 7.91 20.64 -6.18
CA VAL A 127 6.62 21.31 -6.34
C VAL A 127 6.74 22.45 -7.35
N THR A 128 5.97 22.37 -8.44
CA THR A 128 5.91 23.38 -9.48
C THR A 128 4.55 24.09 -9.43
N ALA A 129 4.55 25.37 -9.06
CA ALA A 129 3.34 26.19 -8.99
C ALA A 129 3.06 26.85 -10.33
N LEU A 130 1.97 26.46 -10.99
CA LEU A 130 1.53 26.90 -12.30
C LEU A 130 0.52 28.06 -12.18
N THR A 131 0.56 29.01 -13.14
CA THR A 131 -0.36 30.14 -13.17
C THR A 131 -1.76 29.71 -13.62
N PRO A 132 -2.83 30.04 -12.86
CA PRO A 132 -4.20 29.67 -13.23
C PRO A 132 -4.61 30.31 -14.56
N GLY A 133 -5.28 29.55 -15.42
CA GLY A 133 -5.74 29.97 -16.73
C GLY A 133 -4.70 29.82 -17.85
N ASP A 134 -3.47 30.27 -17.66
CA ASP A 134 -2.42 30.21 -18.68
C ASP A 134 -1.66 28.88 -18.69
N GLU A 135 -1.24 28.44 -17.53
CA GLU A 135 -0.39 27.25 -17.38
C GLU A 135 -1.18 26.06 -16.82
N PHE A 136 -2.13 26.34 -15.94
CA PHE A 136 -3.07 25.38 -15.39
C PHE A 136 -4.49 25.76 -15.87
N PRO A 137 -5.02 25.10 -16.91
CA PRO A 137 -6.33 25.42 -17.48
C PRO A 137 -7.42 24.94 -16.52
N ILE A 138 -8.08 25.87 -15.85
CA ILE A 138 -9.17 25.59 -14.89
C ILE A 138 -10.50 25.52 -15.62
N ASP A 139 -10.68 26.29 -16.68
CA ASP A 139 -11.88 26.29 -17.50
C ASP A 139 -12.01 24.94 -18.26
N PRO A 140 -13.12 24.20 -18.11
CA PRO A 140 -13.34 22.96 -18.83
C PRO A 140 -13.18 23.06 -20.34
N SER A 141 -13.61 24.19 -20.94
CA SER A 141 -13.50 24.40 -22.38
C SER A 141 -12.05 24.52 -22.86
N GLN A 142 -11.19 25.17 -22.06
CA GLN A 142 -9.76 25.28 -22.35
C GLN A 142 -9.06 23.90 -22.16
N SER A 143 -9.42 23.18 -21.10
CA SER A 143 -8.91 21.84 -20.84
C SER A 143 -9.23 20.89 -21.99
N ASP A 144 -10.48 20.92 -22.46
CA ASP A 144 -10.93 20.09 -23.57
C ASP A 144 -10.25 20.49 -24.89
N ALA A 145 -10.03 21.76 -25.16
CA ALA A 145 -9.29 22.22 -26.33
C ALA A 145 -7.83 21.77 -26.33
N ILE A 146 -7.18 21.77 -25.16
CA ILE A 146 -5.80 21.30 -25.02
C ILE A 146 -5.72 19.79 -25.22
N LEU A 147 -6.68 19.02 -24.69
CA LEU A 147 -6.68 17.55 -24.74
C LEU A 147 -7.16 17.00 -26.08
N SER A 148 -8.22 17.59 -26.70
CA SER A 148 -8.87 17.09 -27.91
C SER A 148 -7.97 17.07 -29.14
N ALA A 149 -6.92 17.88 -29.17
CA ALA A 149 -5.99 17.92 -30.29
C ALA A 149 -5.24 16.60 -30.50
N ASP A 150 -4.98 15.82 -29.42
CA ASP A 150 -4.09 14.65 -29.49
C ASP A 150 -4.55 13.45 -28.63
N ILE A 151 -5.54 13.65 -27.72
CA ILE A 151 -5.98 12.61 -26.78
C ILE A 151 -7.49 12.43 -26.90
N SER A 152 -7.94 11.79 -27.98
CA SER A 152 -9.35 11.40 -28.14
C SER A 152 -9.57 10.01 -27.48
N ASN A 153 -9.72 9.97 -26.16
CA ASN A 153 -10.03 8.75 -25.43
C ASN A 153 -11.31 8.93 -24.61
N THR A 154 -12.19 7.93 -24.64
CA THR A 154 -13.45 7.91 -23.89
C THR A 154 -13.22 8.12 -22.39
N GLU A 155 -12.14 7.58 -21.84
CA GLU A 155 -11.78 7.75 -20.42
C GLU A 155 -11.53 9.22 -20.04
N VAL A 156 -10.91 10.01 -20.93
CA VAL A 156 -10.69 11.43 -20.70
C VAL A 156 -12.00 12.20 -20.77
N THR A 157 -12.84 11.93 -21.75
CA THR A 157 -14.08 12.67 -21.97
C THR A 157 -15.12 12.44 -20.88
N THR A 158 -15.08 11.26 -20.24
CA THR A 158 -15.98 10.89 -19.12
C THR A 158 -15.43 11.25 -17.74
N ALA A 159 -14.16 11.68 -17.66
CA ALA A 159 -13.54 12.05 -16.39
C ALA A 159 -14.12 13.37 -15.84
N HIS A 160 -14.02 13.55 -14.52
CA HIS A 160 -14.41 14.79 -13.85
C HIS A 160 -13.70 16.03 -14.46
N PRO A 161 -14.34 17.19 -14.58
CA PRO A 161 -13.71 18.39 -15.15
C PRO A 161 -12.35 18.75 -14.53
N SER A 162 -12.24 18.70 -13.20
CA SER A 162 -10.98 18.96 -12.50
C SER A 162 -9.87 17.95 -12.83
N ALA A 163 -10.21 16.69 -13.04
CA ALA A 163 -9.24 15.67 -13.46
C ALA A 163 -8.74 15.93 -14.89
N ARG A 164 -9.63 16.38 -15.78
CA ARG A 164 -9.24 16.82 -17.14
C ARG A 164 -8.34 18.04 -17.11
N ALA A 165 -8.64 19.01 -16.24
CA ALA A 165 -7.80 20.18 -16.02
C ALA A 165 -6.38 19.79 -15.59
N CYS A 166 -6.23 18.81 -14.71
CA CYS A 166 -4.94 18.26 -14.29
C CYS A 166 -4.17 17.61 -15.44
N ALA A 167 -4.84 16.79 -16.26
CA ALA A 167 -4.21 16.19 -17.44
C ALA A 167 -3.76 17.24 -18.46
N ALA A 168 -4.57 18.28 -18.67
CA ALA A 168 -4.23 19.40 -19.53
C ALA A 168 -3.06 20.24 -18.97
N ALA A 169 -3.00 20.42 -17.64
CA ALA A 169 -1.89 21.08 -16.97
C ALA A 169 -0.56 20.32 -17.16
N ILE A 170 -0.56 18.99 -17.00
CA ILE A 170 0.62 18.16 -17.30
C ILE A 170 1.05 18.34 -18.75
N LYS A 171 0.12 18.29 -19.71
CA LYS A 171 0.42 18.49 -21.12
C LYS A 171 1.01 19.89 -21.40
N SER A 172 0.41 20.94 -20.83
CA SER A 172 0.88 22.33 -20.98
C SER A 172 2.28 22.52 -20.37
N HIS A 173 2.51 21.95 -19.18
CA HIS A 173 3.82 21.99 -18.53
C HIS A 173 4.89 21.29 -19.38
N LEU A 174 4.63 20.08 -19.84
CA LEU A 174 5.56 19.32 -20.66
C LEU A 174 5.78 19.95 -22.06
N ARG A 175 4.77 20.62 -22.63
CA ARG A 175 4.94 21.40 -23.87
C ARG A 175 5.98 22.49 -23.70
N ARG A 176 5.98 23.21 -22.60
CA ARG A 176 6.99 24.26 -22.30
C ARG A 176 8.39 23.69 -22.16
N LEU A 177 8.49 22.45 -21.68
CA LEU A 177 9.76 21.70 -21.56
C LEU A 177 10.16 21.01 -22.87
N ASN A 178 9.38 21.12 -23.95
CA ASN A 178 9.51 20.37 -25.21
C ASN A 178 9.40 18.83 -25.03
N CYS A 179 8.72 18.37 -23.97
CA CYS A 179 8.51 16.97 -23.62
C CYS A 179 7.04 16.53 -23.79
N GLU A 180 6.18 17.31 -24.47
CA GLU A 180 4.73 17.04 -24.59
C GLU A 180 4.40 15.64 -25.19
N ARG A 181 5.34 15.07 -25.95
CA ARG A 181 5.21 13.73 -26.54
C ARG A 181 4.99 12.64 -25.51
N ALA A 182 5.51 12.82 -24.30
CA ALA A 182 5.29 11.86 -23.20
C ALA A 182 3.79 11.73 -22.86
N VAL A 183 3.01 12.79 -22.99
CA VAL A 183 1.57 12.78 -22.76
C VAL A 183 0.80 12.35 -24.02
N THR A 184 1.14 12.92 -25.18
CA THR A 184 0.39 12.67 -26.42
C THR A 184 0.50 11.22 -26.91
N SER A 185 1.55 10.52 -26.49
CA SER A 185 1.76 9.09 -26.77
C SER A 185 1.32 8.17 -25.63
N ALA A 186 0.86 8.72 -24.50
CA ALA A 186 0.49 7.93 -23.34
C ALA A 186 -0.82 7.17 -23.55
N CYS A 187 -0.88 5.96 -23.00
CA CYS A 187 -2.13 5.22 -22.83
C CYS A 187 -2.88 5.81 -21.63
N VAL A 188 -4.12 6.24 -21.84
CA VAL A 188 -4.94 6.80 -20.75
C VAL A 188 -5.67 5.70 -20.02
N ALA A 189 -5.67 5.77 -18.69
CA ALA A 189 -6.40 4.87 -17.81
C ALA A 189 -7.12 5.66 -16.71
N LYS A 190 -8.32 5.22 -16.35
CA LYS A 190 -9.00 5.70 -15.16
C LYS A 190 -8.29 5.17 -13.92
N HIS A 191 -8.09 6.03 -12.94
CA HIS A 191 -7.53 5.69 -11.65
C HIS A 191 -8.50 6.04 -10.54
N ASP A 192 -8.57 5.20 -9.52
CA ASP A 192 -9.35 5.43 -8.31
C ASP A 192 -8.49 4.98 -7.13
N VAL A 193 -8.26 5.89 -6.19
CA VAL A 193 -7.46 5.64 -4.97
C VAL A 193 -8.08 4.54 -4.11
N TYR A 194 -9.42 4.54 -4.06
CA TYR A 194 -10.22 3.58 -3.31
C TYR A 194 -11.06 2.70 -4.24
N ALA A 195 -10.45 2.22 -5.34
CA ALA A 195 -11.15 1.40 -6.34
C ALA A 195 -11.99 0.31 -5.70
N GLY A 196 -13.22 0.18 -6.12
CA GLY A 196 -14.14 -0.86 -5.63
C GLY A 196 -13.52 -2.25 -5.73
N GLY A 197 -13.70 -3.06 -4.69
CA GLY A 197 -13.09 -4.41 -4.60
C GLY A 197 -11.63 -4.41 -4.12
N ARG A 198 -11.12 -3.26 -3.61
CA ARG A 198 -9.82 -3.15 -2.97
C ARG A 198 -9.96 -2.74 -1.51
N VAL A 199 -9.05 -3.24 -0.69
CA VAL A 199 -8.95 -2.88 0.74
C VAL A 199 -8.55 -1.42 0.87
N ARG A 200 -9.32 -0.66 1.64
CA ARG A 200 -8.99 0.74 1.94
C ARG A 200 -7.88 0.80 2.99
N MET A 201 -6.85 1.54 2.69
CA MET A 201 -5.75 1.88 3.61
C MET A 201 -5.36 3.32 3.35
N ASP A 202 -5.33 4.14 4.39
CA ASP A 202 -4.86 5.51 4.29
C ASP A 202 -3.34 5.63 4.35
N ALA A 203 -2.82 6.84 4.11
CA ALA A 203 -1.38 7.10 4.16
C ALA A 203 -0.77 6.79 5.52
N ALA A 204 -1.49 7.08 6.60
CA ALA A 204 -1.03 6.81 7.96
C ALA A 204 -0.90 5.30 8.20
N THR A 205 -1.87 4.50 7.75
CA THR A 205 -1.82 3.04 7.80
C THR A 205 -0.65 2.47 6.99
N LEU A 206 -0.44 2.95 5.75
CA LEU A 206 0.69 2.52 4.92
C LEU A 206 2.04 2.79 5.59
N ALA A 207 2.17 3.94 6.26
CA ALA A 207 3.38 4.34 6.99
C ALA A 207 3.55 3.56 8.31
N ASN A 208 2.50 3.48 9.15
CA ASN A 208 2.54 2.84 10.46
C ASN A 208 2.81 1.33 10.37
N LEU A 209 2.33 0.68 9.30
CA LEU A 209 2.60 -0.74 9.03
C LEU A 209 3.91 -0.96 8.28
N GLU A 210 4.64 0.11 7.93
CA GLU A 210 5.89 0.05 7.17
C GLU A 210 5.77 -0.78 5.88
N LEU A 211 4.64 -0.60 5.16
CA LEU A 211 4.35 -1.42 3.99
C LEU A 211 5.24 -1.08 2.79
N LEU A 212 5.42 0.20 2.50
CA LEU A 212 6.14 0.70 1.33
C LEU A 212 7.51 1.29 1.67
N CYS A 213 7.64 1.86 2.87
CA CYS A 213 8.86 2.45 3.40
C CYS A 213 9.00 2.07 4.87
N GLY A 214 10.24 1.88 5.35
CA GLY A 214 10.55 1.64 6.76
C GLY A 214 10.43 2.92 7.61
N SER A 215 10.67 2.79 8.91
CA SER A 215 10.56 3.88 9.90
C SER A 215 11.47 5.08 9.61
N GLU A 216 12.59 4.90 8.93
CA GLU A 216 13.52 5.97 8.53
C GLU A 216 13.12 6.67 7.22
N GLY A 217 11.98 6.31 6.63
CA GLY A 217 11.53 6.83 5.34
C GLY A 217 12.32 6.29 4.15
N THR A 218 13.21 5.32 4.36
CA THR A 218 13.89 4.57 3.31
C THR A 218 13.08 3.32 2.96
N LYS A 219 13.43 2.67 1.86
CA LYS A 219 12.76 1.43 1.45
C LYS A 219 13.16 0.24 2.33
N GLU A 220 14.38 0.27 2.86
CA GLU A 220 14.91 -0.76 3.74
C GLU A 220 14.03 -0.90 4.99
N GLY A 221 13.83 -2.13 5.44
CA GLY A 221 12.98 -2.46 6.58
C GLY A 221 11.48 -2.57 6.26
N SER A 222 11.04 -2.15 5.06
CA SER A 222 9.64 -2.27 4.67
C SER A 222 9.23 -3.69 4.23
N LEU A 223 7.92 -3.96 4.29
CA LEU A 223 7.36 -5.21 3.76
C LEU A 223 7.64 -5.34 2.25
N LEU A 224 7.53 -4.24 1.50
CA LEU A 224 7.85 -4.21 0.07
C LEU A 224 9.28 -4.66 -0.19
N ALA A 225 10.26 -4.08 0.50
CA ALA A 225 11.68 -4.44 0.33
C ALA A 225 11.93 -5.92 0.64
N ARG A 226 11.24 -6.45 1.67
CA ARG A 226 11.37 -7.86 2.09
C ARG A 226 10.87 -8.83 1.02
N ILE A 227 9.82 -8.48 0.26
CA ILE A 227 9.24 -9.36 -0.77
C ILE A 227 9.91 -9.13 -2.13
N GLU A 228 10.14 -7.87 -2.52
CA GLU A 228 10.64 -7.53 -3.86
C GLU A 228 12.09 -7.98 -4.14
N CYS A 229 12.88 -8.29 -3.10
CA CYS A 229 14.20 -8.89 -3.29
C CYS A 229 14.14 -10.22 -4.06
N GLY A 230 12.98 -10.89 -4.05
CA GLY A 230 12.69 -12.07 -4.85
C GLY A 230 12.37 -11.79 -6.33
N CYS A 231 12.08 -10.53 -6.71
CA CYS A 231 11.77 -10.18 -8.10
C CYS A 231 13.03 -10.18 -8.99
N ALA A 232 12.85 -10.68 -10.18
CA ALA A 232 13.87 -10.64 -11.23
C ALA A 232 13.85 -9.33 -12.04
N THR A 233 12.66 -8.68 -12.17
CA THR A 233 12.42 -7.55 -13.06
C THR A 233 11.87 -6.33 -12.33
N ASP A 234 12.10 -5.14 -12.89
CA ASP A 234 11.54 -3.90 -12.38
C ASP A 234 10.02 -3.83 -12.56
N ALA A 235 9.49 -4.45 -13.62
CA ALA A 235 8.05 -4.55 -13.86
C ALA A 235 7.35 -5.36 -12.74
N GLY A 236 7.94 -6.47 -12.30
CA GLY A 236 7.45 -7.24 -11.15
C GLY A 236 7.47 -6.45 -9.84
N ARG A 237 8.55 -5.69 -9.59
CA ARG A 237 8.65 -4.80 -8.40
C ARG A 237 7.56 -3.72 -8.41
N ARG A 238 7.34 -3.05 -9.55
CA ARG A 238 6.25 -2.07 -9.71
C ARG A 238 4.88 -2.70 -9.46
N LEU A 239 4.67 -3.93 -9.93
CA LEU A 239 3.41 -4.65 -9.71
C LEU A 239 3.22 -5.04 -8.24
N LEU A 240 4.25 -5.53 -7.55
CA LEU A 240 4.21 -5.83 -6.12
C LEU A 240 3.86 -4.60 -5.28
N ARG A 241 4.46 -3.44 -5.57
CA ARG A 241 4.13 -2.18 -4.91
C ARG A 241 2.62 -1.89 -5.02
N ARG A 242 2.05 -2.03 -6.23
CA ARG A 242 0.59 -1.86 -6.44
C ARG A 242 -0.24 -2.90 -5.67
N TRP A 243 0.21 -4.14 -5.57
CA TRP A 243 -0.52 -5.18 -4.85
C TRP A 243 -0.52 -4.96 -3.34
N ILE A 244 0.59 -4.51 -2.78
CA ILE A 244 0.72 -4.19 -1.34
C ILE A 244 -0.12 -2.96 -0.98
N SER A 245 -0.11 -1.91 -1.81
CA SER A 245 -0.84 -0.68 -1.54
C SER A 245 -2.35 -0.77 -1.73
N ALA A 246 -2.84 -1.77 -2.47
CA ALA A 246 -4.26 -1.97 -2.76
C ALA A 246 -4.62 -3.47 -2.85
N PRO A 247 -4.65 -4.22 -1.71
CA PRO A 247 -5.01 -5.62 -1.66
C PRO A 247 -6.45 -5.85 -2.15
N MET A 248 -6.78 -7.08 -2.52
CA MET A 248 -8.10 -7.45 -3.05
C MET A 248 -9.08 -7.79 -1.93
N ILE A 249 -10.39 -7.54 -2.17
CA ILE A 249 -11.48 -8.03 -1.31
C ILE A 249 -12.07 -9.32 -1.87
N ASP A 250 -12.11 -9.47 -3.21
CA ASP A 250 -12.70 -10.65 -3.86
C ASP A 250 -11.92 -11.94 -3.55
N ALA A 251 -12.53 -12.82 -2.76
CA ALA A 251 -11.97 -14.10 -2.36
C ALA A 251 -11.61 -14.99 -3.57
N GLY A 252 -12.37 -14.88 -4.68
CA GLY A 252 -12.08 -15.65 -5.90
C GLY A 252 -10.80 -15.20 -6.58
N ALA A 253 -10.57 -13.88 -6.69
CA ALA A 253 -9.32 -13.32 -7.22
C ALA A 253 -8.13 -13.63 -6.32
N ILE A 254 -8.31 -13.52 -5.00
CA ILE A 254 -7.30 -13.88 -4.01
C ILE A 254 -6.90 -15.36 -4.16
N LYS A 255 -7.90 -16.26 -4.23
CA LYS A 255 -7.66 -17.70 -4.39
C LYS A 255 -6.89 -18.01 -5.66
N ARG A 256 -7.24 -17.40 -6.80
CA ARG A 256 -6.50 -17.60 -8.07
C ARG A 256 -5.02 -17.23 -7.92
N ARG A 257 -4.70 -16.16 -7.18
CA ARG A 257 -3.30 -15.78 -6.95
C ARG A 257 -2.61 -16.74 -5.98
N GLN A 258 -3.28 -17.14 -4.90
CA GLN A 258 -2.77 -18.15 -3.99
C GLN A 258 -2.46 -19.47 -4.73
N ASP A 259 -3.36 -19.94 -5.59
CA ASP A 259 -3.15 -21.16 -6.37
C ASP A 259 -1.87 -21.08 -7.20
N ALA A 260 -1.59 -19.92 -7.81
CA ALA A 260 -0.37 -19.68 -8.56
C ALA A 260 0.90 -19.66 -7.67
N VAL A 261 0.84 -19.01 -6.51
CA VAL A 261 1.96 -18.95 -5.55
C VAL A 261 2.27 -20.33 -5.00
N TRP A 262 1.24 -21.07 -4.56
CA TRP A 262 1.44 -22.36 -3.93
C TRP A 262 1.81 -23.47 -4.92
N ALA A 263 1.43 -23.38 -6.18
CA ALA A 263 1.96 -24.26 -7.23
C ALA A 263 3.48 -24.16 -7.37
N ALA A 264 4.05 -22.97 -7.10
CA ALA A 264 5.50 -22.80 -7.06
C ALA A 264 6.13 -23.26 -5.73
N VAL A 265 5.42 -23.12 -4.60
CA VAL A 265 5.95 -23.49 -3.25
C VAL A 265 5.95 -24.99 -3.04
N ASP A 266 4.83 -25.68 -3.33
CA ASP A 266 4.63 -27.10 -3.04
C ASP A 266 5.43 -28.04 -3.94
N GLY A 267 6.15 -27.49 -4.93
CA GLY A 267 7.02 -28.26 -5.79
C GLY A 267 6.27 -29.33 -6.59
N ALA A 268 4.97 -29.08 -6.92
CA ALA A 268 4.23 -29.94 -7.85
C ALA A 268 4.90 -29.87 -9.22
N CYS A 269 6.06 -30.44 -9.22
CA CYS A 269 6.99 -30.87 -10.28
C CYS A 269 7.31 -29.82 -11.34
N ASP A 270 6.53 -29.72 -12.39
CA ASP A 270 6.95 -29.06 -13.63
C ASP A 270 6.76 -27.55 -13.59
N VAL A 271 5.75 -27.04 -12.84
CA VAL A 271 5.40 -25.60 -12.79
C VAL A 271 6.43 -24.80 -11.98
N ALA A 272 6.90 -25.33 -10.86
CA ALA A 272 7.90 -24.66 -10.02
C ALA A 272 9.23 -24.53 -10.76
N ASP A 273 9.72 -25.61 -11.38
CA ASP A 273 10.96 -25.63 -12.17
C ASP A 273 10.86 -24.73 -13.40
N ALA A 274 9.69 -24.72 -14.06
CA ALA A 274 9.42 -23.83 -15.19
C ALA A 274 9.47 -22.35 -14.78
N MET A 275 8.83 -22.00 -13.65
CA MET A 275 8.85 -20.64 -13.11
C MET A 275 10.26 -20.20 -12.75
N ASP A 276 11.03 -21.02 -12.04
CA ASP A 276 12.40 -20.69 -11.65
C ASP A 276 13.32 -20.52 -12.85
N ALA A 277 13.15 -21.33 -13.92
CA ALA A 277 13.92 -21.21 -15.14
C ALA A 277 13.60 -19.92 -15.90
N VAL A 278 12.30 -19.62 -16.06
CA VAL A 278 11.85 -18.41 -16.76
C VAL A 278 12.24 -17.15 -15.98
N THR A 279 12.05 -17.12 -14.67
CA THR A 279 12.43 -15.99 -13.81
C THR A 279 13.93 -15.71 -13.87
N ARG A 280 14.79 -16.75 -13.87
CA ARG A 280 16.24 -16.58 -14.08
C ARG A 280 16.57 -15.97 -15.43
N SER A 281 15.84 -16.32 -16.47
CA SER A 281 16.02 -15.76 -17.81
C SER A 281 15.54 -14.30 -17.89
N MET A 282 14.45 -13.96 -17.19
CA MET A 282 13.91 -12.60 -17.12
C MET A 282 14.89 -11.58 -16.52
N ARG A 283 15.78 -11.97 -15.60
CA ARG A 283 16.78 -11.07 -14.99
C ARG A 283 17.68 -10.34 -16.00
N LYS A 284 17.86 -10.94 -17.16
CA LYS A 284 18.70 -10.40 -18.25
C LYS A 284 17.87 -9.79 -19.37
N GLY A 285 16.54 -9.92 -19.29
CA GLY A 285 15.62 -9.47 -20.32
C GLY A 285 15.33 -7.97 -20.21
N PRO A 286 14.94 -7.34 -21.32
CA PRO A 286 14.51 -5.96 -21.33
C PRO A 286 13.12 -5.80 -20.68
N ASP A 287 12.87 -4.64 -20.07
CA ASP A 287 11.55 -4.25 -19.54
C ASP A 287 10.60 -3.96 -20.72
N LEU A 288 9.68 -4.89 -21.00
CA LEU A 288 8.74 -4.79 -22.13
C LEU A 288 7.77 -3.62 -21.95
N GLU A 289 7.28 -3.35 -20.74
CA GLU A 289 6.36 -2.25 -20.47
C GLU A 289 6.99 -0.92 -20.87
N ARG A 290 8.20 -0.65 -20.40
CA ARG A 290 8.96 0.57 -20.74
C ARG A 290 9.40 0.60 -22.20
N ALA A 291 9.70 -0.56 -22.80
CA ALA A 291 10.09 -0.63 -24.21
C ALA A 291 8.93 -0.27 -25.13
N VAL A 292 7.71 -0.74 -24.84
CA VAL A 292 6.49 -0.36 -25.59
C VAL A 292 6.17 1.11 -25.40
N GLY A 293 6.30 1.65 -24.18
CA GLY A 293 6.14 3.08 -23.92
C GLY A 293 7.10 3.95 -24.74
N ARG A 294 8.38 3.57 -24.81
CA ARG A 294 9.38 4.25 -25.67
C ARG A 294 9.05 4.16 -27.15
N ALA A 295 8.55 3.02 -27.62
CA ALA A 295 8.13 2.86 -29.02
C ALA A 295 6.95 3.79 -29.38
N ARG A 296 5.97 3.95 -28.48
CA ARG A 296 4.87 4.92 -28.64
C ARG A 296 5.40 6.36 -28.72
N GLY A 297 6.28 6.75 -27.81
CA GLY A 297 6.95 8.07 -27.85
C GLY A 297 7.77 8.28 -29.10
N ALA A 298 8.46 7.24 -29.60
CA ALA A 298 9.25 7.28 -30.82
C ALA A 298 8.39 7.49 -32.08
N LYS A 299 7.18 6.93 -32.15
CA LYS A 299 6.24 7.15 -33.27
C LYS A 299 5.96 8.64 -33.44
N ASN A 300 5.60 9.31 -32.35
CA ASN A 300 5.23 10.74 -32.36
C ASN A 300 6.44 11.67 -32.49
N ALA A 301 7.68 11.12 -32.50
CA ALA A 301 8.92 11.88 -32.62
C ALA A 301 9.42 12.03 -34.07
N SER A 302 8.56 11.80 -35.08
CA SER A 302 8.93 11.99 -36.49
C SER A 302 9.62 13.32 -36.74
N ILE A 303 10.68 13.31 -37.56
CA ILE A 303 11.61 14.44 -37.67
C ILE A 303 11.01 15.59 -38.48
N GLY A 304 10.01 15.32 -39.34
CA GLY A 304 9.45 16.35 -40.22
C GLY A 304 10.53 17.05 -41.10
N ALA A 305 10.13 17.77 -42.09
CA ALA A 305 11.03 18.28 -43.15
C ALA A 305 11.99 19.43 -42.73
N VAL A 306 12.23 19.75 -41.45
CA VAL A 306 12.80 21.06 -41.05
C VAL A 306 14.11 20.98 -40.23
N LEU A 307 14.61 19.80 -39.87
CA LEU A 307 15.84 19.71 -39.05
C LEU A 307 17.12 19.55 -39.91
N PRO A 308 18.20 20.27 -39.58
CA PRO A 308 19.50 20.07 -40.23
C PRO A 308 19.99 18.64 -40.00
N PRO A 309 20.75 18.06 -40.97
CA PRO A 309 21.18 16.65 -40.92
C PRO A 309 21.90 16.23 -39.64
N HIS A 310 22.74 17.12 -39.08
CA HIS A 310 23.48 16.84 -37.83
C HIS A 310 22.58 16.69 -36.58
N LEU A 311 21.35 17.22 -36.59
CA LEU A 311 20.36 17.06 -35.54
C LEU A 311 19.33 15.96 -35.88
N ALA A 312 19.02 15.79 -37.16
CA ALA A 312 18.07 14.81 -37.65
C ALA A 312 18.57 13.36 -37.49
N ARG A 313 19.83 13.11 -37.87
CA ARG A 313 20.44 11.76 -37.82
C ARG A 313 20.44 11.14 -36.42
N PRO A 314 20.87 11.82 -35.34
CA PRO A 314 20.81 11.25 -33.99
C PRO A 314 19.36 10.97 -33.51
N ARG A 315 18.38 11.75 -33.94
CA ARG A 315 16.95 11.52 -33.64
C ARG A 315 16.45 10.28 -34.35
N CYS A 316 16.70 10.12 -35.64
CA CYS A 316 16.33 8.94 -36.41
C CYS A 316 16.93 7.70 -35.78
N GLN A 317 18.23 7.72 -35.48
CA GLN A 317 18.90 6.61 -34.81
C GLN A 317 18.28 6.22 -33.46
N ARG A 318 17.90 7.20 -32.62
CA ARG A 318 17.21 6.93 -31.35
C ARG A 318 15.83 6.27 -31.57
N ARG A 319 15.08 6.70 -32.58
CA ARG A 319 13.79 6.07 -32.94
C ARG A 319 13.95 4.63 -33.37
N ILE A 320 14.90 4.36 -34.23
CA ILE A 320 15.23 2.99 -34.67
C ILE A 320 15.68 2.13 -33.47
N ALA A 321 16.51 2.69 -32.58
CA ALA A 321 16.95 1.99 -31.38
C ALA A 321 15.77 1.65 -30.44
N ALA A 322 14.82 2.58 -30.27
CA ALA A 322 13.60 2.36 -29.47
C ALA A 322 12.73 1.25 -30.08
N LEU A 323 12.53 1.26 -31.40
CA LEU A 323 11.79 0.21 -32.10
C LEU A 323 12.43 -1.17 -31.93
N ARG A 324 13.77 -1.25 -32.09
CA ARG A 324 14.50 -2.52 -31.89
C ARG A 324 14.40 -3.03 -30.47
N ALA A 325 14.60 -2.14 -29.48
CA ALA A 325 14.48 -2.51 -28.07
C ALA A 325 13.06 -3.03 -27.75
N ALA A 326 12.03 -2.43 -28.33
CA ALA A 326 10.66 -2.88 -28.16
C ALA A 326 10.40 -4.24 -28.83
N ARG A 327 10.90 -4.42 -30.05
CA ARG A 327 10.84 -5.70 -30.76
C ARG A 327 11.58 -6.79 -30.00
N ASP A 328 12.80 -6.53 -29.55
CA ASP A 328 13.61 -7.51 -28.81
C ASP A 328 12.95 -7.90 -27.50
N ALA A 329 12.33 -6.93 -26.80
CA ALA A 329 11.56 -7.19 -25.58
C ALA A 329 10.31 -8.04 -25.86
N ALA A 330 9.55 -7.75 -26.92
CA ALA A 330 8.37 -8.52 -27.30
C ALA A 330 8.75 -9.96 -27.72
N HIS A 331 9.83 -10.11 -28.49
CA HIS A 331 10.34 -11.42 -28.89
C HIS A 331 10.84 -12.23 -27.67
N ALA A 332 11.54 -11.59 -26.74
CA ALA A 332 11.99 -12.24 -25.51
C ALA A 332 10.80 -12.74 -24.66
N ALA A 333 9.73 -11.94 -24.53
CA ALA A 333 8.53 -12.36 -23.82
C ALA A 333 7.85 -13.58 -24.46
N TRP A 334 7.78 -13.63 -25.81
CA TRP A 334 7.29 -14.78 -26.55
C TRP A 334 8.13 -16.04 -26.30
N VAL A 335 9.47 -15.93 -26.39
CA VAL A 335 10.37 -17.06 -26.13
C VAL A 335 10.19 -17.60 -24.71
N LEU A 336 10.07 -16.70 -23.72
CA LEU A 336 9.85 -17.08 -22.32
C LEU A 336 8.52 -17.81 -22.12
N ALA A 337 7.45 -17.38 -22.78
CA ALA A 337 6.15 -18.03 -22.70
C ALA A 337 6.18 -19.43 -23.37
N CYS A 338 6.84 -19.57 -24.52
CA CYS A 338 7.04 -20.87 -25.18
C CYS A 338 7.89 -21.81 -24.30
N ASP A 339 8.95 -21.31 -23.67
CA ASP A 339 9.80 -22.10 -22.76
C ASP A 339 9.02 -22.55 -21.52
N PHE A 340 8.22 -21.66 -20.92
CA PHE A 340 7.34 -21.97 -19.80
C PHE A 340 6.32 -23.06 -20.17
N LYS A 341 5.63 -22.89 -21.30
CA LYS A 341 4.64 -23.85 -21.83
C LYS A 341 5.27 -25.23 -22.03
N SER A 342 6.46 -25.28 -22.65
CA SER A 342 7.13 -26.54 -22.94
C SER A 342 7.58 -27.29 -21.68
N LYS A 343 7.92 -26.58 -20.61
CA LYS A 343 8.36 -27.16 -19.34
C LYS A 343 7.22 -27.57 -18.43
N CYS A 344 6.06 -26.92 -18.52
CA CYS A 344 4.90 -27.27 -17.69
C CYS A 344 4.23 -28.61 -18.09
N GLY A 345 4.48 -29.12 -19.31
CA GLY A 345 3.94 -30.40 -19.80
C GLY A 345 2.42 -30.40 -19.99
N ASP A 346 1.68 -30.49 -18.91
CA ASP A 346 0.21 -30.55 -18.88
C ASP A 346 -0.39 -29.17 -18.53
N GLU A 347 -0.91 -28.49 -19.54
CA GLU A 347 -1.51 -27.14 -19.37
C GLU A 347 -2.73 -27.12 -18.42
N GLU A 348 -3.45 -28.24 -18.27
CA GLU A 348 -4.62 -28.29 -17.38
C GLU A 348 -4.23 -28.19 -15.90
N LYS A 349 -3.01 -28.59 -15.56
CA LYS A 349 -2.46 -28.49 -14.20
C LYS A 349 -1.90 -27.11 -13.87
N VAL A 350 -1.69 -26.27 -14.86
CA VAL A 350 -1.19 -24.90 -14.64
C VAL A 350 -2.30 -24.05 -14.03
N PRO A 351 -2.07 -23.34 -12.89
CA PRO A 351 -3.04 -22.43 -12.31
C PRO A 351 -3.52 -21.36 -13.31
N SER A 352 -4.80 -20.99 -13.24
CA SER A 352 -5.44 -20.09 -14.21
C SER A 352 -4.69 -18.75 -14.39
N LEU A 353 -4.12 -18.21 -13.31
CA LEU A 353 -3.33 -16.97 -13.37
C LEU A 353 -2.05 -17.15 -14.18
N LEU A 354 -1.37 -18.29 -14.06
CA LEU A 354 -0.16 -18.61 -14.80
C LEU A 354 -0.46 -19.05 -16.25
N ARG A 355 -1.63 -19.64 -16.50
CA ARG A 355 -2.10 -19.85 -17.88
C ARG A 355 -2.18 -18.54 -18.66
N GLY A 356 -2.61 -17.45 -18.00
CA GLY A 356 -2.59 -16.12 -18.61
C GLY A 356 -1.22 -15.69 -19.13
N PHE A 357 -0.11 -16.25 -18.62
CA PHE A 357 1.23 -16.01 -19.18
C PHE A 357 1.45 -16.79 -20.47
N ILE A 358 0.95 -18.03 -20.57
CA ILE A 358 0.98 -18.83 -21.80
C ILE A 358 0.13 -18.15 -22.88
N ASP A 359 -1.11 -17.78 -22.51
CA ASP A 359 -2.09 -17.18 -23.43
C ASP A 359 -1.59 -15.82 -23.96
N ALA A 360 -1.01 -14.99 -23.10
CA ALA A 360 -0.45 -13.69 -23.48
C ALA A 360 0.81 -13.81 -24.35
N GLY A 361 1.51 -14.93 -24.27
CA GLY A 361 2.66 -15.25 -25.11
C GLY A 361 2.30 -15.99 -26.42
N ASP A 362 1.05 -16.40 -26.59
CA ASP A 362 0.56 -17.01 -27.84
C ASP A 362 0.26 -15.92 -28.89
N TYR A 363 1.34 -15.41 -29.49
CA TYR A 363 1.26 -14.31 -30.45
C TYR A 363 0.61 -14.78 -31.76
N SER A 364 -0.26 -13.94 -32.32
CA SER A 364 -0.80 -14.18 -33.66
C SER A 364 0.30 -14.25 -34.71
N GLN A 365 0.06 -14.98 -35.79
CA GLN A 365 1.00 -15.08 -36.92
C GLN A 365 1.39 -13.69 -37.45
N SER A 366 0.43 -12.75 -37.52
CA SER A 366 0.66 -11.37 -37.96
C SER A 366 1.59 -10.59 -36.99
N ALA A 367 1.49 -10.84 -35.66
CA ALA A 367 2.38 -10.23 -34.68
C ALA A 367 3.82 -10.77 -34.83
N LEU A 368 3.98 -12.09 -35.00
CA LEU A 368 5.29 -12.72 -35.22
C LEU A 368 5.94 -12.23 -36.51
N GLU A 369 5.22 -12.19 -37.63
CA GLU A 369 5.69 -11.63 -38.90
C GLU A 369 6.12 -10.16 -38.76
N THR A 370 5.43 -9.38 -37.92
CA THR A 370 5.81 -8.02 -37.63
C THR A 370 7.16 -7.94 -36.93
N LEU A 371 7.43 -8.81 -35.92
CA LEU A 371 8.72 -8.87 -35.25
C LEU A 371 9.86 -9.30 -36.22
N GLU A 372 9.62 -10.24 -37.10
CA GLU A 372 10.56 -10.69 -38.12
C GLU A 372 10.89 -9.59 -39.14
N VAL A 373 9.86 -8.86 -39.61
CA VAL A 373 10.06 -7.75 -40.55
C VAL A 373 10.90 -6.66 -39.90
N ILE A 374 10.60 -6.26 -38.64
CA ILE A 374 11.38 -5.26 -37.93
C ILE A 374 12.82 -5.73 -37.75
N GLU A 375 13.05 -7.00 -37.43
CA GLU A 375 14.40 -7.56 -37.33
C GLU A 375 15.15 -7.44 -38.64
N ARG A 376 14.54 -7.88 -39.76
CA ARG A 376 15.16 -7.86 -41.07
C ARG A 376 15.50 -6.45 -41.53
N GLU A 377 14.58 -5.51 -41.37
CA GLU A 377 14.69 -4.14 -41.86
C GLU A 377 15.66 -3.30 -40.99
N THR A 378 15.86 -3.67 -39.71
CA THR A 378 16.70 -2.90 -38.76
C THR A 378 18.03 -3.57 -38.44
N LYS A 379 18.50 -4.57 -39.24
CA LYS A 379 19.79 -5.22 -39.01
C LYS A 379 20.96 -4.25 -39.12
N PHE A 380 21.94 -4.39 -38.22
CA PHE A 380 23.22 -3.68 -38.36
C PHE A 380 23.94 -4.20 -39.58
N PRO A 381 24.53 -3.34 -40.44
CA PRO A 381 25.53 -3.78 -41.38
C PRO A 381 26.65 -4.43 -40.56
N SER A 382 27.01 -5.67 -40.92
CA SER A 382 28.11 -6.39 -40.27
C SER A 382 29.40 -5.55 -40.38
N VAL A 383 29.87 -5.03 -39.25
CA VAL A 383 31.13 -4.28 -39.18
C VAL A 383 32.25 -5.29 -39.43
N SER A 384 32.86 -5.23 -40.59
CA SER A 384 34.14 -5.91 -40.81
C SER A 384 35.18 -5.34 -39.83
N ASN A 385 35.99 -6.20 -39.22
CA ASN A 385 36.91 -5.88 -38.11
C ASN A 385 38.03 -4.86 -38.47
N SER A 386 37.98 -4.16 -39.60
CA SER A 386 39.02 -3.25 -40.07
C SER A 386 38.82 -1.77 -39.70
N ASP A 387 37.61 -1.33 -39.28
CA ASP A 387 37.34 0.10 -39.01
C ASP A 387 36.83 0.40 -37.63
N LYS A 388 37.68 0.26 -36.63
CA LYS A 388 37.36 0.58 -35.21
C LYS A 388 37.22 2.07 -34.88
N LYS A 389 37.15 3.00 -35.83
CA LYS A 389 37.23 4.44 -35.56
C LYS A 389 35.93 5.24 -35.83
N THR A 390 34.91 4.67 -36.42
CA THR A 390 33.63 5.35 -36.62
C THR A 390 32.49 4.53 -36.02
N PHE A 391 31.98 4.97 -34.90
CA PHE A 391 30.77 4.42 -34.25
C PHE A 391 29.56 4.70 -35.17
N LYS A 392 29.23 3.77 -36.07
CA LYS A 392 28.02 3.84 -36.88
C LYS A 392 26.86 3.27 -36.02
N GLY A 393 25.96 4.14 -35.58
CA GLY A 393 24.72 3.72 -34.92
C GLY A 393 23.82 2.88 -35.85
N PRO A 394 22.71 2.32 -35.34
CA PRO A 394 21.78 1.51 -36.13
C PRO A 394 21.20 2.34 -37.28
N THR A 395 21.23 1.78 -38.51
CA THR A 395 20.61 2.34 -39.70
C THR A 395 19.62 1.32 -40.26
N LEU A 396 18.58 1.77 -40.98
CA LEU A 396 17.76 0.88 -41.77
C LEU A 396 18.58 0.30 -42.93
N VAL A 397 18.26 -0.93 -43.33
CA VAL A 397 19.00 -1.64 -44.38
C VAL A 397 18.98 -0.88 -45.75
N ALA A 398 18.00 -0.01 -45.92
CA ALA A 398 17.83 0.80 -47.13
C ALA A 398 18.77 2.01 -47.22
N SER A 399 19.45 2.43 -46.12
CA SER A 399 20.35 3.57 -46.19
C SER A 399 21.71 3.19 -46.69
N ILE A 400 22.01 3.50 -47.95
CA ILE A 400 23.34 3.56 -48.53
C ILE A 400 24.13 4.62 -47.79
N ASP A 401 25.34 4.31 -47.35
CA ASP A 401 26.20 5.20 -46.56
C ASP A 401 26.53 6.50 -47.37
N PRO A 402 25.86 7.62 -47.12
CA PRO A 402 26.22 8.87 -47.79
C PRO A 402 27.29 9.55 -46.95
N GLY A 403 28.54 9.33 -47.30
CA GLY A 403 29.67 10.07 -46.75
C GLY A 403 29.69 11.55 -47.14
N GLY A 404 28.56 12.17 -47.46
CA GLY A 404 28.44 13.54 -47.93
C GLY A 404 27.63 14.44 -46.99
N ASP A 405 28.11 15.65 -46.75
CA ASP A 405 27.37 16.78 -46.25
C ASP A 405 26.62 17.42 -47.43
N GLY A 406 25.33 17.11 -47.63
CA GLY A 406 24.56 17.68 -48.72
C GLY A 406 23.08 17.28 -48.71
N ASP A 407 22.34 17.69 -49.72
CA ASP A 407 20.91 17.41 -49.90
C ASP A 407 20.59 15.88 -49.91
N ASP A 408 21.52 15.10 -50.45
CA ASP A 408 21.41 13.63 -50.50
C ASP A 408 21.38 12.99 -49.08
N ALA A 409 22.16 13.53 -48.14
CA ALA A 409 22.15 13.04 -46.76
C ALA A 409 20.84 13.38 -46.03
N SER A 410 20.25 14.54 -46.33
CA SER A 410 18.96 14.96 -45.79
C SER A 410 17.83 14.06 -46.30
N GLU A 411 17.83 13.73 -47.59
CA GLU A 411 16.83 12.85 -48.19
C GLU A 411 16.93 11.41 -47.67
N ALA A 412 18.13 10.88 -47.51
CA ALA A 412 18.34 9.53 -46.94
C ALA A 412 17.81 9.45 -45.46
N ILE A 413 18.09 10.48 -44.64
CA ILE A 413 17.58 10.54 -43.27
C ILE A 413 16.04 10.63 -43.25
N ARG A 414 15.45 11.37 -44.20
CA ARG A 414 13.99 11.47 -44.32
C ARG A 414 13.35 10.13 -44.67
N GLN A 415 13.95 9.39 -45.63
CA GLN A 415 13.49 8.06 -46.03
C GLN A 415 13.61 7.05 -44.86
N ASP A 416 14.71 7.07 -44.11
CA ASP A 416 14.87 6.26 -42.90
C ASP A 416 13.83 6.60 -41.83
N ASP A 417 13.52 7.88 -41.66
CA ASP A 417 12.51 8.33 -40.68
C ASP A 417 11.10 7.91 -41.09
N GLU A 418 10.75 8.03 -42.37
CA GLU A 418 9.44 7.55 -42.87
C GLU A 418 9.31 6.02 -42.77
N ALA A 419 10.34 5.27 -43.11
CA ALA A 419 10.39 3.83 -42.99
C ALA A 419 10.27 3.40 -41.50
N CYS A 420 11.00 4.07 -40.61
CA CYS A 420 10.91 3.85 -39.17
C CYS A 420 9.50 4.15 -38.65
N THR A 421 8.84 5.19 -39.14
CA THR A 421 7.45 5.53 -38.76
C THR A 421 6.49 4.40 -39.14
N LYS A 422 6.58 3.87 -40.36
CA LYS A 422 5.75 2.76 -40.83
C LYS A 422 5.97 1.48 -40.00
N LEU A 423 7.21 1.20 -39.64
CA LEU A 423 7.53 0.04 -38.80
C LEU A 423 7.03 0.22 -37.35
N LEU A 424 7.12 1.44 -36.80
CA LEU A 424 6.55 1.75 -35.49
C LEU A 424 5.02 1.63 -35.49
N GLU A 425 4.34 2.10 -36.55
CA GLU A 425 2.91 1.93 -36.71
C GLU A 425 2.54 0.45 -36.70
N ARG A 426 3.16 -0.34 -37.56
CA ARG A 426 2.94 -1.77 -37.64
C ARG A 426 3.19 -2.48 -36.30
N PHE A 427 4.24 -2.09 -35.54
CA PHE A 427 4.48 -2.63 -34.21
C PHE A 427 3.35 -2.26 -33.24
N LEU A 428 2.91 -1.01 -33.27
CA LEU A 428 1.90 -0.50 -32.36
C LEU A 428 0.47 -0.95 -32.69
N ASP A 429 0.21 -1.44 -33.91
CA ASP A 429 -1.06 -2.13 -34.26
C ASP A 429 -1.31 -3.36 -33.38
N HIS A 430 -0.22 -3.96 -32.85
CA HIS A 430 -0.25 -5.07 -31.89
C HIS A 430 -0.04 -4.62 -30.43
N SER A 431 -0.23 -3.34 -30.11
CA SER A 431 0.05 -2.80 -28.77
C SER A 431 -0.71 -3.50 -27.64
N GLY A 432 -1.93 -3.98 -27.91
CA GLY A 432 -2.72 -4.79 -26.95
C GLY A 432 -2.00 -6.09 -26.58
N THR A 433 -1.45 -6.80 -27.57
CA THR A 433 -0.66 -8.04 -27.38
C THR A 433 0.58 -7.78 -26.53
N TRP A 434 1.33 -6.73 -26.87
CA TRP A 434 2.55 -6.39 -26.12
C TRP A 434 2.26 -5.96 -24.67
N THR A 435 1.18 -5.22 -24.45
CA THR A 435 0.76 -4.80 -23.12
C THR A 435 0.29 -6.00 -22.27
N ALA A 436 -0.45 -6.94 -22.87
CA ALA A 436 -0.88 -8.17 -22.19
C ALA A 436 0.34 -9.04 -21.81
N ALA A 437 1.29 -9.21 -22.74
CA ALA A 437 2.53 -9.95 -22.48
C ALA A 437 3.38 -9.30 -21.38
N ALA A 438 3.50 -7.96 -21.37
CA ALA A 438 4.20 -7.22 -20.31
C ALA A 438 3.56 -7.43 -18.93
N ALA A 439 2.23 -7.33 -18.87
CA ALA A 439 1.47 -7.55 -17.63
C ALA A 439 1.61 -9.00 -17.13
N ALA A 440 1.60 -9.97 -18.05
CA ALA A 440 1.76 -11.39 -17.74
C ALA A 440 3.18 -11.70 -17.23
N CYS A 441 4.23 -11.14 -17.84
CA CYS A 441 5.61 -11.24 -17.37
C CYS A 441 5.77 -10.65 -15.95
N ALA A 442 5.23 -9.47 -15.72
CA ALA A 442 5.26 -8.84 -14.41
C ALA A 442 4.51 -9.68 -13.34
N THR A 443 3.39 -10.29 -13.74
CA THR A 443 2.59 -11.15 -12.85
C THR A 443 3.35 -12.42 -12.48
N LEU A 444 3.97 -13.09 -13.43
CA LEU A 444 4.77 -14.31 -13.18
C LEU A 444 5.95 -13.99 -12.27
N ASP A 445 6.64 -12.88 -12.48
CA ASP A 445 7.77 -12.44 -11.65
C ASP A 445 7.31 -12.09 -10.22
N ALA A 446 6.21 -11.36 -10.06
CA ALA A 446 5.65 -11.03 -8.75
C ALA A 446 5.18 -12.30 -7.99
N VAL A 447 4.55 -13.27 -8.67
CA VAL A 447 4.15 -14.56 -8.09
C VAL A 447 5.39 -15.36 -7.67
N SER A 448 6.44 -15.36 -8.47
CA SER A 448 7.72 -16.01 -8.13
C SER A 448 8.35 -15.38 -6.88
N ALA A 449 8.30 -14.04 -6.74
CA ALA A 449 8.78 -13.36 -5.55
C ALA A 449 7.98 -13.73 -4.29
N LEU A 450 6.65 -13.87 -4.39
CA LEU A 450 5.81 -14.35 -3.30
C LEU A 450 6.10 -15.80 -2.92
N ALA A 451 6.39 -16.66 -3.89
CA ALA A 451 6.78 -18.04 -3.64
C ALA A 451 8.13 -18.13 -2.92
N ASN A 452 9.10 -17.29 -3.31
CA ASN A 452 10.38 -17.18 -2.63
C ASN A 452 10.22 -16.66 -1.20
N PHE A 453 9.36 -15.66 -0.99
CA PHE A 453 9.01 -15.16 0.34
C PHE A 453 8.42 -16.26 1.24
N ALA A 454 7.60 -17.17 0.69
CA ALA A 454 7.08 -18.33 1.44
C ALA A 454 8.21 -19.29 1.88
N ARG A 455 9.18 -19.53 1.01
CA ARG A 455 10.33 -20.42 1.30
C ARG A 455 11.30 -19.85 2.33
N ASP A 456 11.42 -18.53 2.40
CA ASP A 456 12.32 -17.79 3.31
C ASP A 456 11.91 -17.94 4.80
N GLY A 457 10.68 -18.33 5.12
CA GLY A 457 10.22 -18.55 6.48
C GLY A 457 10.95 -19.68 7.21
N GLY A 458 11.31 -20.76 6.50
CA GLY A 458 11.99 -21.92 7.06
C GLY A 458 11.15 -22.68 8.10
N ILE A 459 11.83 -23.61 8.83
CA ILE A 459 11.15 -24.50 9.80
C ILE A 459 10.71 -23.76 11.07
N ASN A 460 11.50 -22.79 11.52
CA ASN A 460 11.25 -22.09 12.80
C ASN A 460 10.23 -20.94 12.66
N ASN A 461 10.04 -20.43 11.46
CA ASN A 461 9.15 -19.31 11.16
C ASN A 461 8.20 -19.73 10.03
N PRO A 462 7.17 -20.53 10.31
CA PRO A 462 6.31 -21.09 9.28
C PRO A 462 5.53 -20.01 8.54
N MET A 463 5.35 -20.24 7.24
CA MET A 463 4.46 -19.46 6.37
C MET A 463 3.30 -20.35 5.95
N CYS A 464 2.08 -19.85 6.02
CA CYS A 464 0.89 -20.60 5.65
C CYS A 464 0.14 -19.98 4.47
N ARG A 465 -0.67 -20.83 3.84
CA ARG A 465 -1.71 -20.40 2.91
C ARG A 465 -2.93 -19.97 3.72
N PRO A 466 -3.33 -18.68 3.71
CA PRO A 466 -4.51 -18.25 4.45
C PRO A 466 -5.80 -18.79 3.82
N SER A 467 -6.76 -19.12 4.67
CA SER A 467 -8.11 -19.57 4.27
C SER A 467 -9.11 -18.45 4.50
N PHE A 468 -10.04 -18.28 3.56
CA PHE A 468 -11.10 -17.28 3.65
C PHE A 468 -12.43 -17.92 4.02
N VAL A 469 -13.13 -17.33 4.99
CA VAL A 469 -14.48 -17.70 5.38
C VAL A 469 -15.45 -16.57 5.04
N THR A 470 -16.61 -16.93 4.52
CA THR A 470 -17.68 -15.96 4.26
C THR A 470 -18.43 -15.71 5.56
N ARG A 471 -18.53 -14.45 5.95
CA ARG A 471 -19.32 -14.04 7.11
C ARG A 471 -20.81 -14.16 6.77
N ALA A 472 -21.59 -14.82 7.62
CA ALA A 472 -23.03 -14.79 7.51
C ALA A 472 -23.61 -13.45 8.01
N GLU A 473 -24.80 -13.10 7.56
CA GLU A 473 -25.50 -11.90 8.01
C GLU A 473 -25.75 -11.97 9.53
N GLY A 474 -25.39 -10.93 10.25
CA GLY A 474 -25.49 -10.87 11.72
C GLY A 474 -24.26 -11.40 12.47
N GLU A 475 -23.40 -12.19 11.86
CA GLU A 475 -22.16 -12.68 12.50
C GLU A 475 -21.04 -11.62 12.53
N ASP A 476 -20.09 -11.76 13.45
CA ASP A 476 -18.90 -10.91 13.50
C ASP A 476 -17.86 -11.34 12.47
N ALA A 477 -17.10 -10.36 11.97
CA ALA A 477 -15.97 -10.63 11.11
C ALA A 477 -14.85 -11.36 11.89
N THR A 478 -14.17 -12.29 11.24
CA THR A 478 -13.22 -13.21 11.89
C THR A 478 -11.80 -12.98 11.40
N PHE A 479 -10.85 -13.09 12.34
CA PHE A 479 -9.43 -13.27 12.08
C PHE A 479 -8.85 -14.22 13.12
N GLU A 480 -8.28 -15.34 12.69
CA GLU A 480 -7.60 -16.30 13.56
C GLU A 480 -6.27 -16.66 12.93
N ALA A 481 -5.17 -16.48 13.68
CA ALA A 481 -3.83 -16.87 13.29
C ALA A 481 -3.13 -17.59 14.45
N LYS A 482 -2.49 -18.72 14.16
CA LYS A 482 -1.67 -19.47 15.12
C LYS A 482 -0.21 -19.27 14.80
N ASP A 483 0.59 -19.08 15.85
CA ASP A 483 2.02 -18.81 15.74
C ASP A 483 2.33 -17.64 14.77
N LEU A 484 1.55 -16.56 14.86
CA LEU A 484 1.74 -15.34 14.07
C LEU A 484 3.02 -14.63 14.48
N TRP A 485 3.82 -14.23 13.48
CA TRP A 485 5.06 -13.47 13.68
C TRP A 485 5.19 -12.34 12.65
N HIS A 486 6.07 -11.35 12.90
CA HIS A 486 6.24 -10.21 12.02
C HIS A 486 7.39 -10.43 11.03
N PRO A 487 7.17 -10.39 9.71
CA PRO A 487 8.17 -10.81 8.72
C PRO A 487 9.38 -9.86 8.60
N CYS A 488 9.24 -8.60 9.02
CA CYS A 488 10.34 -7.63 9.03
C CYS A 488 11.06 -7.55 10.38
N ALA A 489 10.58 -8.24 11.44
CA ALA A 489 11.28 -8.29 12.73
C ALA A 489 12.48 -9.24 12.72
N VAL A 490 12.60 -10.10 11.71
CA VAL A 490 13.76 -10.98 11.51
C VAL A 490 14.81 -10.18 10.75
N THR A 491 15.77 -9.58 11.44
CA THR A 491 16.92 -8.93 10.79
C THR A 491 17.83 -9.99 10.19
N ALA A 492 18.06 -9.89 8.88
CA ALA A 492 18.98 -10.75 8.12
C ALA A 492 20.47 -10.52 8.46
N SER A 493 20.78 -9.72 9.48
CA SER A 493 22.13 -9.27 9.79
C SER A 493 22.61 -9.72 11.17
N SER A 494 22.91 -11.01 11.28
CA SER A 494 24.03 -11.40 12.10
C SER A 494 24.85 -12.42 11.32
N SER A 495 25.97 -11.96 10.79
CA SER A 495 27.07 -12.79 10.26
C SER A 495 27.60 -13.81 11.26
N GLU A 496 27.00 -13.93 12.43
CA GLU A 496 27.36 -14.81 13.53
C GLU A 496 26.28 -15.84 13.93
N GLY A 497 25.25 -16.06 13.09
CA GLY A 497 24.37 -17.23 13.23
C GLY A 497 23.40 -17.25 14.41
N VAL A 498 23.29 -16.18 15.20
CA VAL A 498 22.32 -16.05 16.30
C VAL A 498 21.37 -14.91 15.98
N GLY A 499 20.45 -15.14 15.02
CA GLY A 499 19.29 -14.28 14.86
C GLY A 499 18.42 -14.39 16.11
N GLU A 500 18.05 -13.28 16.75
CA GLU A 500 17.06 -13.29 17.82
C GLU A 500 15.78 -13.94 17.29
N ALA A 501 15.38 -15.07 17.90
CA ALA A 501 14.20 -15.80 17.49
C ALA A 501 12.96 -14.93 17.79
N VAL A 502 12.19 -14.61 16.77
CA VAL A 502 10.89 -13.95 16.95
C VAL A 502 9.97 -14.88 17.71
N VAL A 503 9.34 -14.40 18.77
CA VAL A 503 8.38 -15.17 19.55
C VAL A 503 7.01 -15.09 18.88
N PRO A 504 6.50 -16.17 18.28
CA PRO A 504 5.21 -16.18 17.62
C PRO A 504 4.06 -16.17 18.63
N ASN A 505 2.88 -15.67 18.23
CA ASN A 505 1.70 -15.55 19.07
C ASN A 505 0.42 -16.03 18.38
N ASP A 506 -0.52 -16.56 19.17
CA ASP A 506 -1.86 -16.90 18.69
C ASP A 506 -2.77 -15.68 18.87
N VAL A 507 -3.40 -15.23 17.77
CA VAL A 507 -4.32 -14.10 17.75
C VAL A 507 -5.65 -14.56 17.19
N ALA A 508 -6.74 -14.26 17.92
CA ALA A 508 -8.10 -14.50 17.47
C ALA A 508 -8.95 -13.25 17.73
N LEU A 509 -9.64 -12.77 16.69
CA LEU A 509 -10.58 -11.64 16.72
C LEU A 509 -11.87 -12.07 16.03
N GLY A 510 -12.96 -12.14 16.79
CA GLY A 510 -14.19 -12.76 16.30
C GLY A 510 -14.07 -14.27 16.21
N ASN A 511 -15.18 -14.95 16.11
CA ASN A 511 -15.20 -16.41 16.10
C ASN A 511 -15.47 -16.98 14.73
N ALA A 512 -14.50 -17.75 14.17
CA ALA A 512 -14.73 -18.65 13.05
C ALA A 512 -15.51 -19.91 13.46
N GLY A 513 -15.67 -20.13 14.77
CA GLY A 513 -16.32 -21.28 15.37
C GLY A 513 -17.25 -20.87 16.52
N LYS A 514 -18.01 -21.83 17.06
CA LYS A 514 -19.07 -21.62 18.04
C LYS A 514 -18.59 -21.25 19.46
N ASP A 515 -17.32 -20.90 19.67
CA ASP A 515 -16.77 -20.57 20.97
C ASP A 515 -16.75 -19.06 21.20
N LEU A 516 -17.63 -18.54 22.05
CA LEU A 516 -17.81 -17.10 22.37
C LEU A 516 -16.60 -16.46 23.11
N ARG A 517 -15.45 -17.18 23.21
CA ARG A 517 -14.33 -16.77 24.07
C ARG A 517 -13.39 -15.73 23.48
N ASP A 518 -13.48 -15.45 22.19
CA ASP A 518 -12.61 -14.48 21.51
C ASP A 518 -13.44 -13.47 20.68
N PRO A 519 -14.12 -12.50 21.35
CA PRO A 519 -14.87 -11.46 20.66
C PRO A 519 -13.98 -10.58 19.75
N PRO A 520 -14.57 -9.79 18.81
CA PRO A 520 -13.82 -9.05 17.80
C PRO A 520 -12.95 -7.93 18.37
N ALA A 521 -13.28 -7.37 19.53
CA ALA A 521 -12.50 -6.30 20.16
C ALA A 521 -11.55 -6.85 21.24
N MET A 522 -10.26 -6.61 21.07
CA MET A 522 -9.20 -6.96 22.02
C MET A 522 -8.64 -5.71 22.68
N LEU A 523 -8.79 -5.63 24.01
CA LEU A 523 -8.08 -4.64 24.81
C LEU A 523 -6.76 -5.25 25.32
N LEU A 524 -5.63 -4.68 24.84
CA LEU A 524 -4.30 -5.19 25.07
C LEU A 524 -3.52 -4.33 26.06
N THR A 525 -3.09 -4.92 27.16
CA THR A 525 -2.26 -4.27 28.18
C THR A 525 -0.87 -4.90 28.26
N GLY A 526 0.02 -4.36 29.05
CA GLY A 526 1.35 -4.90 29.27
C GLY A 526 2.45 -3.85 29.30
N PRO A 527 3.68 -4.26 29.66
CA PRO A 527 4.79 -3.33 29.77
C PRO A 527 5.17 -2.73 28.42
N ASN A 528 5.78 -1.52 28.47
CA ASN A 528 6.52 -1.00 27.32
C ASN A 528 7.65 -1.97 26.98
N MET A 529 8.00 -2.08 25.70
CA MET A 529 8.94 -3.06 25.16
C MET A 529 8.45 -4.53 25.23
N GLY A 530 7.23 -4.80 25.75
CA GLY A 530 6.65 -6.17 25.79
C GLY A 530 6.18 -6.70 24.44
N GLY A 531 6.27 -5.93 23.33
CA GLY A 531 5.92 -6.41 21.99
C GLY A 531 4.47 -6.08 21.57
N LYS A 532 3.73 -5.18 22.27
CA LYS A 532 2.36 -4.79 21.92
C LYS A 532 2.26 -4.28 20.48
N SER A 533 2.99 -3.22 20.14
CA SER A 533 2.95 -2.58 18.81
C SER A 533 3.41 -3.54 17.70
N THR A 534 4.37 -4.42 17.99
CA THR A 534 4.82 -5.46 17.03
C THR A 534 3.70 -6.47 16.74
N LEU A 535 2.94 -6.86 17.75
CA LEU A 535 1.80 -7.78 17.59
C LEU A 535 0.67 -7.13 16.78
N LEU A 536 0.35 -5.86 17.06
CA LEU A 536 -0.63 -5.09 16.29
C LEU A 536 -0.23 -5.00 14.81
N ARG A 537 1.04 -4.64 14.54
CA ARG A 537 1.58 -4.64 13.18
C ARG A 537 1.48 -5.99 12.51
N ALA A 538 1.96 -7.05 13.18
CA ALA A 538 1.94 -8.40 12.63
C ALA A 538 0.52 -8.82 12.20
N THR A 539 -0.49 -8.49 13.01
CA THR A 539 -1.89 -8.81 12.72
C THR A 539 -2.40 -8.07 11.47
N CYS A 540 -2.17 -6.76 11.38
CA CYS A 540 -2.58 -5.98 10.20
C CYS A 540 -1.82 -6.41 8.94
N VAL A 541 -0.51 -6.62 9.04
CA VAL A 541 0.34 -7.11 7.93
C VAL A 541 -0.13 -8.49 7.45
N ALA A 542 -0.55 -9.38 8.36
CA ALA A 542 -1.10 -10.68 7.99
C ALA A 542 -2.37 -10.55 7.14
N VAL A 543 -3.27 -9.61 7.48
CA VAL A 543 -4.48 -9.33 6.67
C VAL A 543 -4.12 -8.78 5.30
N VAL A 544 -3.18 -7.83 5.22
CA VAL A 544 -2.68 -7.26 3.96
C VAL A 544 -2.10 -8.37 3.07
N LEU A 545 -1.22 -9.22 3.62
CA LEU A 545 -0.62 -10.35 2.91
C LEU A 545 -1.68 -11.36 2.44
N ALA A 546 -2.61 -11.74 3.32
CA ALA A 546 -3.68 -12.66 2.98
C ALA A 546 -4.52 -12.14 1.81
N GLN A 547 -4.96 -10.89 1.86
CA GLN A 547 -5.79 -10.28 0.81
C GLN A 547 -4.99 -9.86 -0.43
N MET A 548 -3.68 -9.79 -0.33
CA MET A 548 -2.80 -9.72 -1.49
C MET A 548 -2.65 -11.08 -2.21
N GLY A 549 -3.11 -12.17 -1.59
CA GLY A 549 -2.92 -13.53 -2.09
C GLY A 549 -1.51 -14.08 -1.83
N ALA A 550 -0.80 -13.48 -0.88
CA ALA A 550 0.54 -13.84 -0.45
C ALA A 550 0.52 -14.88 0.69
N PRO A 551 1.64 -15.55 0.97
CA PRO A 551 1.84 -16.33 2.19
C PRO A 551 1.75 -15.43 3.43
N VAL A 552 1.16 -15.98 4.50
CA VAL A 552 1.05 -15.29 5.80
C VAL A 552 2.07 -15.88 6.78
N PRO A 553 2.79 -15.03 7.52
CA PRO A 553 3.80 -15.49 8.50
C PRO A 553 3.13 -16.06 9.76
N ALA A 554 2.59 -17.25 9.64
CA ALA A 554 1.88 -18.00 10.70
C ALA A 554 1.89 -19.49 10.39
N HIS A 555 1.61 -20.34 11.39
CA HIS A 555 1.37 -21.76 11.17
C HIS A 555 0.02 -22.00 10.47
N SER A 556 -1.01 -21.25 10.85
CA SER A 556 -2.31 -21.24 10.17
C SER A 556 -2.97 -19.87 10.26
N CYS A 557 -3.75 -19.50 9.24
CA CYS A 557 -4.50 -18.23 9.21
C CYS A 557 -5.85 -18.44 8.56
N VAL A 558 -6.92 -18.03 9.25
CA VAL A 558 -8.29 -18.06 8.77
C VAL A 558 -8.89 -16.67 8.98
N LEU A 559 -9.51 -16.07 7.95
CA LEU A 559 -10.10 -14.75 8.08
C LEU A 559 -11.29 -14.57 7.14
N SER A 560 -12.22 -13.69 7.53
CA SER A 560 -13.17 -13.09 6.60
C SER A 560 -12.51 -11.89 5.91
N PRO A 561 -12.81 -11.63 4.62
CA PRO A 561 -12.24 -10.48 3.92
C PRO A 561 -12.47 -9.18 4.67
N ALA A 562 -11.44 -8.33 4.77
CA ALA A 562 -11.57 -6.98 5.29
C ALA A 562 -11.84 -5.99 4.15
N ASP A 563 -12.70 -5.03 4.39
CA ASP A 563 -12.96 -3.92 3.48
C ASP A 563 -11.96 -2.78 3.69
N ALA A 564 -11.44 -2.64 4.91
CA ALA A 564 -10.43 -1.66 5.26
C ALA A 564 -9.48 -2.19 6.34
N VAL A 565 -8.24 -1.68 6.31
CA VAL A 565 -7.24 -1.85 7.36
C VAL A 565 -6.86 -0.46 7.85
N PHE A 566 -7.01 -0.23 9.15
CA PHE A 566 -6.60 1.00 9.80
C PHE A 566 -5.60 0.70 10.90
N ALA A 567 -4.45 1.36 10.85
CA ALA A 567 -3.42 1.21 11.87
C ALA A 567 -2.89 2.56 12.32
N ARG A 568 -3.09 2.86 13.60
CA ARG A 568 -2.45 3.96 14.29
C ARG A 568 -1.56 3.38 15.39
N LEU A 569 -0.28 3.33 15.12
CA LEU A 569 0.70 2.74 16.02
C LEU A 569 1.58 3.87 16.59
N GLY A 570 1.63 4.00 17.91
CA GLY A 570 2.28 5.11 18.61
C GLY A 570 3.73 5.31 18.19
N GLY A 571 4.15 6.58 18.09
CA GLY A 571 5.51 6.97 17.73
C GLY A 571 5.61 8.15 16.75
N ALA A 572 4.49 8.76 16.35
CA ALA A 572 4.56 10.07 15.69
C ALA A 572 5.17 11.07 16.66
N GLY A 573 6.50 11.22 16.64
CA GLY A 573 7.18 12.30 17.35
C GLY A 573 6.62 13.66 16.92
N ASP A 574 6.78 14.68 17.77
CA ASP A 574 6.39 16.05 17.47
C ASP A 574 6.81 16.44 16.06
N ARG A 575 5.85 16.67 15.18
CA ARG A 575 6.09 17.18 13.84
C ARG A 575 6.27 18.69 13.90
N ILE A 576 7.39 19.12 14.49
CA ILE A 576 7.75 20.52 14.77
C ILE A 576 7.62 21.37 13.48
N HIS A 577 7.92 20.81 12.32
CA HIS A 577 7.83 21.51 11.03
C HIS A 577 6.39 21.80 10.57
N ALA A 578 5.38 21.12 11.11
CA ALA A 578 3.99 21.30 10.73
C ALA A 578 3.22 22.20 11.71
N GLY A 579 3.78 22.54 12.87
CA GLY A 579 3.11 23.32 13.91
C GLY A 579 1.91 22.61 14.55
N GLU A 580 1.76 21.29 14.34
CA GLU A 580 0.68 20.47 14.87
C GLU A 580 1.11 19.83 16.20
N SER A 581 0.26 19.95 17.24
CA SER A 581 0.48 19.20 18.47
C SER A 581 0.30 17.71 18.19
N THR A 582 1.09 16.87 18.88
CA THR A 582 0.95 15.39 18.79
C THR A 582 -0.48 14.95 19.03
N PHE A 583 -1.19 15.55 19.97
CA PHE A 583 -2.56 15.21 20.30
C PHE A 583 -3.54 15.53 19.15
N LEU A 584 -3.37 16.68 18.46
CA LEU A 584 -4.22 17.02 17.31
C LEU A 584 -4.05 15.99 16.17
N VAL A 585 -2.83 15.58 15.89
CA VAL A 585 -2.55 14.54 14.89
C VAL A 585 -3.17 13.21 15.31
N GLU A 586 -3.06 12.86 16.60
CA GLU A 586 -3.71 11.67 17.18
C GLU A 586 -5.22 11.68 16.97
N CYS A 587 -5.88 12.79 17.29
CA CYS A 587 -7.32 12.94 17.13
C CYS A 587 -7.74 12.91 15.65
N ALA A 588 -7.00 13.55 14.75
CA ALA A 588 -7.29 13.55 13.32
C ALA A 588 -7.23 12.13 12.73
N GLU A 589 -6.17 11.39 13.03
CA GLU A 589 -6.02 9.99 12.59
C GLU A 589 -7.12 9.09 13.19
N ALA A 590 -7.45 9.26 14.48
CA ALA A 590 -8.54 8.52 15.13
C ALA A 590 -9.91 8.87 14.52
N SER A 591 -10.16 10.14 14.19
CA SER A 591 -11.40 10.60 13.56
C SER A 591 -11.66 9.91 12.24
N VAL A 592 -10.63 9.73 11.39
CA VAL A 592 -10.74 8.99 10.12
C VAL A 592 -11.18 7.55 10.37
N ILE A 593 -10.61 6.90 11.37
CA ILE A 593 -10.95 5.51 11.73
C ILE A 593 -12.40 5.44 12.22
N LEU A 594 -12.77 6.31 13.15
CA LEU A 594 -14.12 6.33 13.74
C LEU A 594 -15.23 6.55 12.71
N ARG A 595 -14.98 7.40 11.68
CA ARG A 595 -15.95 7.68 10.61
C ARG A 595 -15.97 6.61 9.52
N SER A 596 -14.88 5.90 9.29
CA SER A 596 -14.70 5.05 8.10
C SER A 596 -14.71 3.55 8.39
N ALA A 597 -14.50 3.14 9.64
CA ALA A 597 -14.48 1.74 10.01
C ALA A 597 -15.88 1.13 9.90
N THR A 598 -15.96 -0.06 9.36
CA THR A 598 -17.16 -0.88 9.24
C THR A 598 -17.00 -2.17 10.05
N ARG A 599 -18.04 -2.96 10.13
CA ARG A 599 -17.99 -4.27 10.79
C ARG A 599 -17.00 -5.24 10.14
N ASP A 600 -16.70 -5.05 8.86
CA ASP A 600 -15.72 -5.88 8.14
C ASP A 600 -14.29 -5.33 8.21
N SER A 601 -14.08 -4.16 8.80
CA SER A 601 -12.75 -3.55 8.94
C SER A 601 -11.90 -4.23 10.01
N ILE A 602 -10.58 -4.06 9.91
CA ILE A 602 -9.64 -4.37 11.00
C ILE A 602 -8.95 -3.10 11.44
N VAL A 603 -8.94 -2.86 12.75
CA VAL A 603 -8.43 -1.64 13.37
C VAL A 603 -7.36 -1.98 14.40
N ALA A 604 -6.21 -1.32 14.33
CA ALA A 604 -5.14 -1.40 15.32
C ALA A 604 -4.85 0.00 15.87
N LEU A 605 -5.10 0.19 17.16
CA LEU A 605 -4.86 1.45 17.87
C LEU A 605 -3.85 1.22 19.00
N ASP A 606 -2.82 2.06 19.07
CA ASP A 606 -1.79 1.98 20.09
C ASP A 606 -1.68 3.31 20.84
N GLU A 607 -1.88 3.27 22.15
CA GLU A 607 -1.71 4.38 23.10
C GLU A 607 -2.48 5.68 22.74
N LEU A 608 -3.71 5.58 22.24
CA LEU A 608 -4.54 6.76 21.96
C LEU A 608 -4.77 7.59 23.21
N GLY A 609 -4.63 8.92 23.10
CA GLY A 609 -4.84 9.88 24.19
C GLY A 609 -3.58 10.19 25.00
N ARG A 610 -2.40 9.72 24.58
CA ARG A 610 -1.14 9.99 25.30
C ARG A 610 -0.66 11.44 25.19
N GLY A 611 -1.05 12.14 24.14
CA GLY A 611 -0.58 13.50 23.82
C GLY A 611 -1.26 14.63 24.61
N THR A 612 -2.14 14.33 25.58
CA THR A 612 -2.88 15.32 26.37
C THR A 612 -2.89 15.01 27.87
N SER A 613 -3.71 15.73 28.65
CA SER A 613 -3.92 15.44 30.06
C SER A 613 -4.43 14.01 30.29
N THR A 614 -4.06 13.39 31.40
CA THR A 614 -4.42 11.99 31.69
C THR A 614 -5.92 11.76 31.66
N PHE A 615 -6.73 12.71 32.13
CA PHE A 615 -8.20 12.57 32.18
C PHE A 615 -8.84 12.72 30.80
N ASP A 616 -8.43 13.74 30.03
CA ASP A 616 -8.95 13.96 28.69
C ASP A 616 -8.52 12.83 27.74
N GLY A 617 -7.26 12.41 27.85
CA GLY A 617 -6.73 11.29 27.08
C GLY A 617 -7.45 9.97 27.37
N TYR A 618 -7.73 9.69 28.66
CA TYR A 618 -8.55 8.55 29.06
C TYR A 618 -9.96 8.62 28.46
N ALA A 619 -10.64 9.77 28.59
CA ALA A 619 -12.00 9.94 28.11
C ALA A 619 -12.12 9.72 26.60
N VAL A 620 -11.19 10.30 25.81
CA VAL A 620 -11.16 10.11 24.36
C VAL A 620 -10.86 8.64 24.00
N ALA A 621 -9.88 8.02 24.66
CA ALA A 621 -9.54 6.62 24.43
C ALA A 621 -10.70 5.68 24.77
N HIS A 622 -11.39 5.92 25.92
CA HIS A 622 -12.53 5.14 26.36
C HIS A 622 -13.69 5.23 25.37
N ALA A 623 -14.12 6.45 25.01
CA ALA A 623 -15.22 6.66 24.09
C ALA A 623 -14.93 6.11 22.67
N SER A 624 -13.70 6.28 22.18
CA SER A 624 -13.29 5.73 20.90
C SER A 624 -13.28 4.20 20.90
N PHE A 625 -12.82 3.59 21.98
CA PHE A 625 -12.85 2.15 22.15
C PHE A 625 -14.28 1.62 22.21
N GLU A 626 -15.13 2.26 23.01
CA GLU A 626 -16.54 1.91 23.17
C GLU A 626 -17.25 1.94 21.81
N HIS A 627 -17.15 3.03 21.06
CA HIS A 627 -17.75 3.18 19.75
C HIS A 627 -17.31 2.07 18.77
N LEU A 628 -16.02 1.79 18.67
CA LEU A 628 -15.51 0.76 17.74
C LEU A 628 -15.87 -0.67 18.19
N ALA A 629 -15.86 -0.94 19.49
CA ALA A 629 -16.11 -2.26 20.05
C ALA A 629 -17.61 -2.61 20.10
N LEU A 630 -18.48 -1.66 20.41
CA LEU A 630 -19.89 -1.91 20.70
C LEU A 630 -20.81 -1.47 19.55
N ASP A 631 -20.59 -0.29 18.98
CA ASP A 631 -21.44 0.24 17.91
C ASP A 631 -20.99 -0.30 16.54
N THR A 632 -19.73 -0.09 16.16
CA THR A 632 -19.18 -0.55 14.88
C THR A 632 -18.97 -2.07 14.87
N ARG A 633 -18.54 -2.66 16.00
CA ARG A 633 -18.24 -4.08 16.16
C ARG A 633 -17.22 -4.60 15.16
N CYS A 634 -16.22 -3.79 14.84
CA CYS A 634 -15.12 -4.18 13.94
C CYS A 634 -14.12 -5.10 14.66
N ARG A 635 -13.31 -5.80 13.87
CA ARG A 635 -12.13 -6.49 14.43
C ARG A 635 -11.14 -5.45 14.90
N MET A 636 -10.85 -5.43 16.19
CA MET A 636 -10.02 -4.38 16.77
C MET A 636 -9.00 -4.92 17.77
N MET A 637 -7.78 -4.38 17.70
CA MET A 637 -6.76 -4.49 18.74
C MET A 637 -6.43 -3.11 19.27
N PHE A 638 -6.68 -2.88 20.54
CA PHE A 638 -6.46 -1.60 21.19
C PHE A 638 -5.45 -1.77 22.32
N ALA A 639 -4.22 -1.30 22.11
CA ALA A 639 -3.21 -1.32 23.16
C ALA A 639 -3.25 -0.04 23.97
N THR A 640 -3.21 -0.15 25.30
CA THR A 640 -3.33 0.99 26.20
C THR A 640 -2.55 0.80 27.50
N HIS A 641 -2.18 1.93 28.10
CA HIS A 641 -1.67 2.02 29.47
C HIS A 641 -2.76 2.38 30.49
N TYR A 642 -3.97 2.67 30.04
CA TYR A 642 -5.10 3.00 30.91
C TYR A 642 -5.69 1.71 31.53
N HIS A 643 -5.12 1.26 32.66
CA HIS A 643 -5.58 0.03 33.34
C HIS A 643 -7.06 0.10 33.78
N ALA A 644 -7.61 1.31 33.98
CA ALA A 644 -9.03 1.50 34.30
C ALA A 644 -9.94 0.93 33.21
N MET A 645 -9.60 1.06 31.93
CA MET A 645 -10.37 0.48 30.83
C MET A 645 -10.55 -1.03 30.95
N SER A 646 -9.56 -1.74 31.51
CA SER A 646 -9.67 -3.18 31.73
C SER A 646 -10.74 -3.54 32.76
N ARG A 647 -11.02 -2.65 33.71
CA ARG A 647 -12.13 -2.82 34.69
C ARG A 647 -13.46 -2.48 34.03
N ASP A 648 -13.50 -1.37 33.30
CA ASP A 648 -14.73 -0.86 32.70
C ASP A 648 -15.29 -1.83 31.65
N PHE A 649 -14.42 -2.39 30.80
CA PHE A 649 -14.81 -3.31 29.72
C PHE A 649 -14.63 -4.79 30.07
N GLY A 650 -14.06 -5.11 31.24
CA GLY A 650 -13.80 -6.50 31.64
C GLY A 650 -15.05 -7.38 31.74
N ALA A 651 -16.22 -6.76 31.85
CA ALA A 651 -17.52 -7.39 31.91
C ALA A 651 -18.23 -7.50 30.56
N SER A 652 -17.76 -6.80 29.52
CA SER A 652 -18.41 -6.79 28.21
C SER A 652 -18.25 -8.15 27.50
N PRO A 653 -19.31 -8.73 26.94
CA PRO A 653 -19.22 -9.95 26.14
C PRO A 653 -18.58 -9.71 24.77
N PHE A 654 -18.45 -8.45 24.35
CA PHE A 654 -17.89 -8.04 23.06
C PHE A 654 -16.39 -7.71 23.12
N VAL A 655 -15.79 -7.75 24.33
CA VAL A 655 -14.41 -7.36 24.56
C VAL A 655 -13.63 -8.50 25.21
N GLN A 656 -12.47 -8.83 24.64
CA GLN A 656 -11.50 -9.72 25.26
C GLN A 656 -10.36 -8.92 25.89
N LEU A 657 -10.03 -9.23 27.13
CA LEU A 657 -8.85 -8.69 27.80
C LEU A 657 -7.66 -9.59 27.55
N LYS A 658 -6.58 -9.03 27.04
CA LYS A 658 -5.29 -9.73 26.83
C LYS A 658 -4.14 -8.86 27.35
N HIS A 659 -3.01 -9.51 27.62
CA HIS A 659 -1.78 -8.81 27.97
C HIS A 659 -0.55 -9.49 27.41
N MET A 660 0.52 -8.69 27.18
CA MET A 660 1.84 -9.22 26.90
C MET A 660 2.52 -9.64 28.20
N ALA A 661 2.90 -10.91 28.28
CA ALA A 661 3.44 -11.49 29.49
C ALA A 661 4.88 -11.04 29.76
N ALA A 662 5.18 -10.78 31.01
CA ALA A 662 6.50 -10.60 31.55
C ALA A 662 6.71 -11.51 32.75
N HIS A 663 7.92 -12.02 32.93
CA HIS A 663 8.31 -12.79 34.10
C HIS A 663 9.19 -11.96 35.00
N VAL A 664 8.87 -11.98 36.27
CA VAL A 664 9.67 -11.37 37.32
C VAL A 664 10.30 -12.52 38.09
N ALA A 665 11.62 -12.56 38.15
CA ALA A 665 12.30 -13.58 38.93
C ALA A 665 11.90 -13.45 40.40
N ASP A 666 11.34 -14.50 40.95
CA ASP A 666 11.19 -14.65 42.39
C ASP A 666 12.58 -14.87 42.99
N ASP A 667 12.87 -14.25 44.14
CA ASP A 667 14.17 -14.30 44.76
C ASP A 667 14.73 -15.73 44.83
N VAL A 668 15.87 -15.98 44.21
CA VAL A 668 16.77 -17.02 44.69
C VAL A 668 17.40 -16.42 45.95
N ALA A 669 16.91 -16.84 47.09
CA ALA A 669 17.36 -16.43 48.39
C ALA A 669 18.80 -16.94 48.63
N ASP A 670 19.80 -16.17 48.28
CA ASP A 670 21.20 -16.46 48.59
C ASP A 670 21.94 -15.31 49.23
N ASP A 671 21.27 -14.26 49.69
CA ASP A 671 21.95 -13.32 50.62
C ASP A 671 20.94 -12.64 51.58
N VAL A 672 21.01 -13.07 52.84
CA VAL A 672 20.08 -12.79 53.96
C VAL A 672 20.21 -11.37 54.52
N THR A 673 20.83 -10.42 53.83
CA THR A 673 21.19 -9.10 54.45
C THR A 673 20.63 -7.84 53.79
N ARG A 674 19.78 -7.94 52.75
CA ARG A 674 19.16 -6.78 52.12
C ARG A 674 17.70 -6.97 51.79
N GLU A 675 16.81 -6.12 52.31
CA GLU A 675 15.44 -5.95 51.82
C GLU A 675 15.52 -5.47 50.34
N ALA A 676 15.42 -6.39 49.39
CA ALA A 676 15.36 -6.05 47.98
C ALA A 676 14.00 -5.38 47.70
N THR A 677 14.04 -4.18 47.15
CA THR A 677 12.81 -3.48 46.71
C THR A 677 12.26 -4.16 45.47
N GLU A 678 10.97 -3.96 45.19
CA GLU A 678 10.29 -4.54 44.02
C GLU A 678 10.95 -4.13 42.70
N ALA A 679 11.62 -2.95 42.67
CA ALA A 679 12.37 -2.42 41.54
C ALA A 679 13.70 -3.15 41.26
N ASP A 680 14.28 -3.83 42.24
CA ASP A 680 15.56 -4.53 42.10
C ASP A 680 15.43 -5.89 41.41
N ARG A 681 14.20 -6.39 41.21
CA ARG A 681 13.96 -7.69 40.60
C ARG A 681 14.03 -7.62 39.07
N PRO A 682 14.88 -8.42 38.41
CA PRO A 682 14.99 -8.41 36.96
C PRO A 682 13.69 -8.81 36.30
N ILE A 683 13.24 -8.01 35.32
CA ILE A 683 12.09 -8.31 34.48
C ILE A 683 12.56 -8.95 33.16
N THR A 684 11.95 -10.06 32.78
CA THR A 684 12.16 -10.72 31.49
C THR A 684 10.89 -10.62 30.67
N PHE A 685 10.96 -9.97 29.52
CA PHE A 685 9.84 -9.89 28.59
C PHE A 685 9.70 -11.23 27.86
N LEU A 686 8.52 -11.86 27.98
CA LEU A 686 8.28 -13.16 27.35
C LEU A 686 7.76 -13.03 25.91
N TYR A 687 7.33 -11.84 25.52
CA TYR A 687 6.73 -11.55 24.19
C TYR A 687 5.57 -12.47 23.82
N LYS A 688 4.89 -13.05 24.82
CA LYS A 688 3.74 -13.97 24.66
C LYS A 688 2.45 -13.30 25.10
N LEU A 689 1.43 -13.43 24.23
CA LEU A 689 0.06 -12.97 24.48
C LEU A 689 -0.63 -13.93 25.47
N ARG A 690 -1.23 -13.38 26.52
CA ARG A 690 -1.97 -14.13 27.55
C ARG A 690 -3.36 -13.52 27.76
N ARG A 691 -4.30 -14.33 28.23
CA ARG A 691 -5.66 -13.90 28.61
C ARG A 691 -5.63 -13.07 29.89
N GLY A 692 -6.60 -12.14 30.00
CA GLY A 692 -6.75 -11.23 31.13
C GLY A 692 -5.94 -9.96 31.03
N ALA A 693 -6.20 -8.99 31.90
CA ALA A 693 -5.45 -7.76 32.00
C ALA A 693 -4.06 -7.98 32.60
N CYS A 694 -3.13 -7.11 32.34
CA CYS A 694 -1.82 -7.12 32.97
C CYS A 694 -1.98 -6.90 34.50
N PRO A 695 -1.45 -7.79 35.34
CA PRO A 695 -1.73 -7.74 36.79
C PRO A 695 -1.11 -6.50 37.48
N LYS A 696 -0.01 -5.95 36.94
CA LYS A 696 0.70 -4.79 37.50
C LYS A 696 1.34 -3.92 36.40
N SER A 697 1.55 -2.64 36.70
CA SER A 697 2.42 -1.79 35.92
C SER A 697 3.89 -2.15 36.19
N TYR A 698 4.70 -2.27 35.16
CA TYR A 698 6.14 -2.54 35.26
C TYR A 698 7.01 -1.31 34.99
N GLY A 699 6.42 -0.11 34.98
CA GLY A 699 7.08 1.14 34.61
C GLY A 699 8.35 1.43 35.44
N MET A 700 8.28 1.21 36.76
CA MET A 700 9.42 1.45 37.66
C MET A 700 10.60 0.51 37.38
N ARG A 701 10.31 -0.75 37.05
CA ARG A 701 11.35 -1.73 36.68
C ARG A 701 11.99 -1.41 35.34
N VAL A 702 11.20 -0.94 34.36
CA VAL A 702 11.73 -0.46 33.09
C VAL A 702 12.60 0.78 33.29
N ALA A 703 12.22 1.69 34.18
CA ALA A 703 13.04 2.84 34.57
C ALA A 703 14.38 2.43 35.19
N ALA A 704 14.36 1.44 36.10
CA ALA A 704 15.56 0.86 36.66
C ALA A 704 16.47 0.22 35.61
N LEU A 705 15.90 -0.57 34.68
CA LEU A 705 16.62 -1.14 33.54
C LEU A 705 17.25 -0.08 32.63
N ALA A 706 16.58 1.05 32.45
CA ALA A 706 17.08 2.19 31.67
C ALA A 706 18.19 2.98 32.39
N GLY A 707 18.54 2.61 33.61
CA GLY A 707 19.62 3.24 34.40
C GLY A 707 19.19 4.48 35.18
N VAL A 708 17.88 4.69 35.43
CA VAL A 708 17.41 5.76 36.33
C VAL A 708 17.94 5.49 37.73
N PRO A 709 18.50 6.51 38.42
CA PRO A 709 19.07 6.32 39.77
C PRO A 709 18.10 5.66 40.74
N ARG A 710 18.56 4.67 41.47
CA ARG A 710 17.78 3.85 42.39
C ARG A 710 16.94 4.68 43.37
N THR A 711 17.49 5.72 43.95
CA THR A 711 16.81 6.64 44.88
C THR A 711 15.60 7.33 44.23
N VAL A 712 15.72 7.65 42.94
CA VAL A 712 14.59 8.25 42.16
C VAL A 712 13.50 7.22 41.89
N VAL A 713 13.88 5.99 41.59
CA VAL A 713 12.91 4.90 41.35
C VAL A 713 12.14 4.57 42.63
N GLU A 714 12.83 4.47 43.78
CA GLU A 714 12.21 4.20 45.10
C GLU A 714 11.21 5.32 45.49
N GLU A 715 11.56 6.59 45.27
CA GLU A 715 10.63 7.69 45.51
C GLU A 715 9.46 7.71 44.53
N ALA A 716 9.69 7.37 43.28
CA ALA A 716 8.62 7.20 42.27
C ALA A 716 7.63 6.08 42.62
N GLU A 717 8.14 4.94 43.15
CA GLU A 717 7.24 3.86 43.62
C GLU A 717 6.35 4.32 44.78
N LYS A 718 6.90 5.04 45.77
CA LYS A 718 6.11 5.59 46.86
C LYS A 718 5.06 6.60 46.39
N ALA A 719 5.45 7.47 45.44
CA ALA A 719 4.54 8.45 44.84
C ALA A 719 3.41 7.77 44.05
N ALA A 720 3.73 6.74 43.24
CA ALA A 720 2.75 5.98 42.48
C ALA A 720 1.75 5.26 43.40
N ALA A 721 2.22 4.56 44.44
CA ALA A 721 1.37 3.88 45.41
C ALA A 721 0.46 4.87 46.18
N SER A 722 0.97 6.07 46.53
CA SER A 722 0.17 7.12 47.17
C SER A 722 -0.92 7.66 46.25
N MET A 723 -0.60 7.83 44.95
CA MET A 723 -1.55 8.33 43.97
C MET A 723 -2.63 7.29 43.69
N GLU A 724 -2.28 6.00 43.52
CA GLU A 724 -3.21 4.91 43.33
C GLU A 724 -4.18 4.78 44.52
N LYS A 725 -3.69 4.89 45.76
CA LYS A 725 -4.52 4.91 46.96
C LYS A 725 -5.45 6.13 47.03
N LYS A 726 -5.00 7.31 46.59
CA LYS A 726 -5.87 8.51 46.54
C LYS A 726 -6.97 8.36 45.50
N LEU A 727 -6.65 7.81 44.35
CA LEU A 727 -7.61 7.55 43.27
C LEU A 727 -8.63 6.49 43.70
N SER A 728 -8.23 5.38 44.30
CA SER A 728 -9.13 4.37 44.80
C SER A 728 -10.08 4.90 45.93
N ASN A 729 -9.58 5.78 46.78
CA ASN A 729 -10.40 6.42 47.82
C ASN A 729 -11.32 7.52 47.26
N ALA A 730 -10.94 8.21 46.17
CA ALA A 730 -11.74 9.28 45.57
C ALA A 730 -12.89 8.73 44.70
N PHE A 731 -12.69 7.58 44.13
CA PHE A 731 -13.69 6.90 43.27
C PHE A 731 -14.50 5.85 44.03
N GLY A 732 -14.46 5.82 45.39
CA GLY A 732 -15.27 5.01 46.26
C GLY A 732 -15.50 3.56 45.79
N ASP A 733 -15.59 2.63 46.70
CA ASP A 733 -16.17 1.29 46.42
C ASP A 733 -17.67 1.48 46.11
N GLU A 734 -18.00 2.10 44.98
CA GLU A 734 -19.36 2.07 44.43
C GLU A 734 -19.60 0.68 43.83
N SER A 735 -19.83 -0.30 44.74
CA SER A 735 -20.34 -1.63 44.39
C SER A 735 -21.76 -1.59 43.80
N ASP A 736 -22.36 -0.40 43.66
CA ASP A 736 -23.78 -0.23 43.28
C ASP A 736 -24.03 0.55 41.99
N ALA A 737 -22.99 1.06 41.30
CA ALA A 737 -23.17 1.65 39.96
C ALA A 737 -22.97 0.56 38.89
N PHE A 738 -23.98 0.39 38.01
CA PHE A 738 -23.85 -0.47 36.84
C PHE A 738 -22.57 -0.09 36.05
N THR A 739 -21.66 -1.01 35.93
CA THR A 739 -20.46 -0.83 35.05
C THR A 739 -20.93 -0.67 33.61
N VAL A 740 -20.12 0.02 32.77
CA VAL A 740 -20.42 0.17 31.33
C VAL A 740 -20.67 -1.21 30.67
N GLY A 741 -19.96 -2.25 31.12
CA GLY A 741 -20.19 -3.62 30.66
C GLY A 741 -21.57 -4.20 31.08
N GLU A 742 -22.11 -3.78 32.21
CA GLU A 742 -23.45 -4.21 32.66
C GLU A 742 -24.54 -3.43 31.92
N ARG A 743 -24.36 -2.13 31.62
CA ARG A 743 -25.24 -1.36 30.73
C ARG A 743 -25.27 -1.95 29.34
N SER A 744 -24.12 -2.24 28.76
CA SER A 744 -23.99 -2.88 27.43
C SER A 744 -24.65 -4.28 27.41
N ALA A 745 -24.55 -5.06 28.49
CA ALA A 745 -25.21 -6.35 28.58
C ALA A 745 -26.74 -6.19 28.69
N VAL A 746 -27.20 -5.16 29.38
CA VAL A 746 -28.65 -4.83 29.48
C VAL A 746 -29.15 -4.37 28.10
N ASP A 747 -28.45 -3.49 27.42
CA ASP A 747 -28.82 -3.01 26.09
C ASP A 747 -28.82 -4.16 25.06
N ALA A 748 -27.86 -5.09 25.13
CA ALA A 748 -27.83 -6.29 24.30
C ALA A 748 -29.01 -7.24 24.61
N ILE A 749 -29.40 -7.36 25.89
CA ILE A 749 -30.60 -8.14 26.28
C ILE A 749 -31.86 -7.45 25.76
N VAL A 750 -31.96 -6.13 25.85
CA VAL A 750 -33.10 -5.35 25.34
C VAL A 750 -33.19 -5.52 23.81
N ALA A 751 -32.10 -5.31 23.09
CA ALA A 751 -32.04 -5.46 21.63
C ALA A 751 -32.39 -6.90 21.16
N ALA A 752 -31.88 -7.93 21.85
CA ALA A 752 -32.23 -9.33 21.56
C ALA A 752 -33.70 -9.65 21.89
N THR A 753 -34.26 -8.97 22.92
CA THR A 753 -35.69 -9.10 23.27
C THR A 753 -36.55 -8.46 22.20
N ASP A 754 -36.22 -7.26 21.77
CA ASP A 754 -36.95 -6.53 20.72
C ASP A 754 -36.87 -7.23 19.36
N ALA A 755 -35.74 -7.87 19.05
CA ALA A 755 -35.58 -8.68 17.86
C ALA A 755 -36.22 -10.08 17.92
N GLY A 756 -36.68 -10.51 19.12
CA GLY A 756 -37.21 -11.86 19.33
C GLY A 756 -36.17 -12.98 19.21
N ASP A 757 -34.88 -12.65 19.35
CA ASP A 757 -33.76 -13.59 19.23
C ASP A 757 -33.56 -14.40 20.51
N VAL A 758 -34.31 -15.49 20.59
CA VAL A 758 -34.31 -16.42 21.75
C VAL A 758 -32.93 -17.08 21.97
N ASP A 759 -32.20 -17.38 20.91
CA ASP A 759 -30.88 -17.99 21.01
C ASP A 759 -29.84 -17.03 21.57
N MET A 760 -29.90 -15.77 21.20
CA MET A 760 -29.04 -14.72 21.75
C MET A 760 -29.37 -14.46 23.21
N LEU A 761 -30.66 -14.39 23.57
CA LEU A 761 -31.09 -14.25 24.96
C LEU A 761 -30.62 -15.39 25.84
N MET A 762 -30.70 -16.64 25.38
CA MET A 762 -30.21 -17.80 26.14
C MET A 762 -28.69 -17.76 26.34
N LYS A 763 -27.91 -17.33 25.32
CA LYS A 763 -26.48 -17.16 25.43
C LYS A 763 -26.07 -16.06 26.40
N LEU A 764 -26.74 -14.91 26.34
CA LEU A 764 -26.54 -13.79 27.28
C LEU A 764 -26.91 -14.20 28.71
N GLN A 765 -27.98 -14.93 28.89
CA GLN A 765 -28.41 -15.44 30.19
C GLN A 765 -27.43 -16.43 30.79
N ALA A 766 -26.88 -17.34 29.97
CA ALA A 766 -25.84 -18.29 30.38
C ALA A 766 -24.56 -17.57 30.81
N ALA A 767 -24.12 -16.57 30.04
CA ALA A 767 -22.94 -15.77 30.34
C ALA A 767 -23.05 -14.98 31.64
N VAL A 768 -24.26 -14.40 31.93
CA VAL A 768 -24.53 -13.69 33.17
C VAL A 768 -24.57 -14.62 34.39
N ARG A 769 -25.11 -15.85 34.21
CA ARG A 769 -25.15 -16.86 35.30
C ARG A 769 -23.78 -17.38 35.66
N GLU A 770 -23.00 -17.76 34.67
CA GLU A 770 -21.60 -18.24 34.85
C GLU A 770 -20.77 -17.20 35.61
N ARG A 771 -20.99 -15.94 35.31
CA ARG A 771 -20.26 -14.83 35.92
C ARG A 771 -20.65 -14.55 37.36
N ARG A 772 -21.91 -14.77 37.74
CA ARG A 772 -22.39 -14.60 39.12
C ARG A 772 -22.21 -15.83 39.99
N GLY A 773 -21.58 -16.91 39.46
CA GLY A 773 -21.40 -18.16 40.19
C GLY A 773 -22.71 -18.83 40.60
N ILE A 774 -23.80 -18.56 39.84
CA ILE A 774 -25.12 -19.17 40.09
C ILE A 774 -25.08 -20.53 39.34
N GLU A 775 -24.88 -21.60 40.10
CA GLU A 775 -25.04 -22.96 39.59
C GLU A 775 -26.47 -23.18 39.06
N THR A 776 -26.57 -23.97 37.98
CA THR A 776 -27.82 -24.30 37.27
C THR A 776 -28.82 -25.05 38.11
#